data_295d97277fb4d3d8490c3322beb1122a
#
_entry.id   295d97277fb4d3d8490c3322beb1122a
#
_cell.length_a   1.000
_cell.length_b   1.000
_cell.length_c   1.000
_cell.angle_alpha   90.00
_cell.angle_beta   90.00
_cell.angle_gamma   90.00
#
_symmetry.space_group_name_H-M   'P 1'
#
loop_
_entity.id
_entity.type
_entity.pdbx_description
1 polymer ?
#
loop_
_entity_poly.entity_id
_entity_poly.type
_entity_poly.pdbx_seq_one_letter_code
_entity_poly.pdbx_strand_id
1 'polypeptide(L)'
;MSKHFKVHILSLAFCSLLFHSPLWAKIDRHAVVTRNNPWVTSMDSLQSLSVGNGGFAMTVDGTGLQTFPEYYSHGVPLGTMSDWGWHTFANPDNLRAEEALVAKDFGRGHLEYYAAQFKTKGRQHDASEWYRKNAHRLHLGTVGLNLADIQQVRQIRESLDMWNGVIHSSFYYGGNKYEVQTVCSPDADRIASVVRSTVKPSVRLRFPYPTGGHSDDACDWKANDKHTTTIVARYDHAVVLQHQLDATVYYVIVSWKGKADLQKKAEHVFVLQSRANELEFSVEYRQNLPDKFTIHLADFKSTSQASAHYWQGYWKSGGIVDFSHVKDNRAKELERRVVLSQYLLAVNDAGTTPPQETGLTYNSWFGKFHLEMTWWHLAQFALWGHSELLDRPLSWYQKVAPVARDIAKRQGFDGIRWMKMTDPSGAEAPSNVGSYLIWQQPHLIYLAELLYRAHPSQLLLDKYGELIDQTADFMYSFATYDQTNDRYILKGCIPAQETLKAEVTYNPPFELSYWHYAIQVAQKWRERRGLPRKEKWDVLVEKLSPLAANADSLYLAAESAVETYQDIRCTSDHMAVLGALGILPDNKLVDKNIMRHTFDWVIKNWNWNKTWGWDFSMTAMCATRLGDPEAAVNALLLPQRTNTYLVSGHNYQDDRLRVYLPGNGGLLTTVALMCAGWDGNQRKNPGFPKEWDVRWEGLLPMP
;
A
#
# COMPACT_ATOMS: atom_id res chain seq x y z
N MET A 1 1.75 -6.11 -77.66
CA MET A 1 1.96 -7.28 -76.79
C MET A 1 1.76 -6.82 -75.34
N SER A 2 0.58 -7.06 -74.81
CA SER A 2 0.17 -6.68 -73.44
C SER A 2 0.46 -7.84 -72.48
N LYS A 3 1.17 -7.56 -71.38
CA LYS A 3 1.29 -8.53 -70.28
C LYS A 3 0.52 -7.99 -69.07
N HIS A 4 -0.57 -8.62 -68.73
CA HIS A 4 -1.37 -8.41 -67.55
C HIS A 4 -0.61 -8.93 -66.30
N PHE A 5 -0.42 -8.07 -65.32
CA PHE A 5 -0.03 -8.46 -63.96
C PHE A 5 -1.30 -8.64 -63.12
N LYS A 6 -1.57 -9.86 -62.68
CA LYS A 6 -2.61 -10.15 -61.70
C LYS A 6 -2.08 -9.89 -60.29
N VAL A 7 -2.66 -8.94 -59.62
CA VAL A 7 -2.44 -8.69 -58.19
C VAL A 7 -3.38 -9.61 -57.40
N HIS A 8 -2.83 -10.53 -56.62
CA HIS A 8 -3.58 -11.30 -55.67
C HIS A 8 -3.70 -10.49 -54.35
N ILE A 9 -4.93 -10.05 -54.07
CA ILE A 9 -5.30 -9.47 -52.77
C ILE A 9 -5.51 -10.62 -51.80
N LEU A 10 -4.61 -10.83 -50.84
CA LEU A 10 -4.85 -11.70 -49.67
C LEU A 10 -5.72 -10.93 -48.72
N SER A 11 -6.97 -11.33 -48.59
CA SER A 11 -7.87 -10.88 -47.52
C SER A 11 -7.44 -11.51 -46.17
N LEU A 12 -6.80 -10.75 -45.34
CA LEU A 12 -6.64 -11.09 -43.91
C LEU A 12 -8.00 -10.92 -43.22
N ALA A 13 -8.66 -12.03 -42.94
CA ALA A 13 -9.83 -12.07 -42.06
C ALA A 13 -9.36 -11.75 -40.62
N PHE A 14 -9.63 -10.54 -40.18
CA PHE A 14 -9.54 -10.16 -38.77
C PHE A 14 -10.69 -10.89 -38.04
N CYS A 15 -10.39 -12.00 -37.36
CA CYS A 15 -11.28 -12.61 -36.38
C CYS A 15 -11.32 -11.71 -35.17
N SER A 16 -12.25 -10.75 -35.14
CA SER A 16 -12.66 -10.05 -33.93
C SER A 16 -13.36 -11.05 -33.01
N LEU A 17 -12.64 -11.55 -32.01
CA LEU A 17 -13.24 -12.23 -30.88
C LEU A 17 -14.11 -11.22 -30.12
N LEU A 18 -15.38 -11.17 -30.52
CA LEU A 18 -16.42 -10.54 -29.71
C LEU A 18 -16.59 -11.37 -28.44
N PHE A 19 -15.96 -10.90 -27.35
CA PHE A 19 -16.33 -11.35 -26.02
C PHE A 19 -17.80 -11.01 -25.81
N HIS A 20 -18.67 -12.00 -25.87
CA HIS A 20 -20.05 -11.88 -25.46
C HIS A 20 -20.09 -11.69 -23.95
N SER A 21 -19.97 -10.42 -23.48
CA SER A 21 -20.40 -10.09 -22.13
C SER A 21 -21.87 -10.46 -21.98
N PRO A 22 -22.26 -11.18 -20.92
CA PRO A 22 -23.69 -11.43 -20.71
C PRO A 22 -24.41 -10.08 -20.64
N LEU A 23 -25.58 -10.00 -21.30
CA LEU A 23 -26.49 -8.84 -21.26
C LEU A 23 -27.06 -8.67 -19.84
N TRP A 24 -26.22 -8.24 -18.90
CA TRP A 24 -26.67 -7.73 -17.61
C TRP A 24 -27.00 -6.25 -17.77
N ALA A 25 -27.99 -5.78 -17.03
CA ALA A 25 -28.17 -4.35 -16.89
C ALA A 25 -26.86 -3.76 -16.36
N LYS A 26 -26.43 -2.64 -16.95
CA LYS A 26 -25.23 -1.91 -16.50
C LYS A 26 -25.36 -1.63 -15.01
N ILE A 27 -24.27 -1.86 -14.26
CA ILE A 27 -24.24 -1.61 -12.81
C ILE A 27 -24.47 -0.11 -12.54
N ASP A 28 -25.39 0.18 -11.62
CA ASP A 28 -25.53 1.53 -11.08
C ASP A 28 -24.38 1.80 -10.09
N ARG A 29 -23.27 2.26 -10.65
CA ARG A 29 -22.02 2.53 -9.89
C ARG A 29 -22.22 3.56 -8.79
N HIS A 30 -23.07 4.57 -9.04
CA HIS A 30 -23.40 5.59 -8.03
C HIS A 30 -24.12 4.96 -6.84
N ALA A 31 -25.11 4.11 -7.09
CA ALA A 31 -25.81 3.41 -6.01
C ALA A 31 -24.88 2.46 -5.22
N VAL A 32 -23.98 1.73 -5.91
CA VAL A 32 -23.00 0.85 -5.24
C VAL A 32 -22.09 1.66 -4.31
N VAL A 33 -21.52 2.77 -4.79
CA VAL A 33 -20.60 3.59 -4.00
C VAL A 33 -21.33 4.25 -2.82
N THR A 34 -22.44 4.94 -3.08
CA THR A 34 -23.07 5.79 -2.06
C THR A 34 -23.77 5.03 -0.95
N ARG A 35 -24.28 3.79 -1.21
CA ARG A 35 -24.84 2.95 -0.13
C ARG A 35 -23.77 2.43 0.84
N ASN A 36 -22.50 2.52 0.47
CA ASN A 36 -21.36 2.14 1.31
C ASN A 36 -20.60 3.35 1.90
N ASN A 37 -21.12 4.58 1.78
CA ASN A 37 -20.54 5.74 2.44
C ASN A 37 -20.45 5.52 3.95
N PRO A 38 -19.29 5.73 4.60
CA PRO A 38 -19.14 5.54 6.03
C PRO A 38 -19.80 6.69 6.82
N TRP A 39 -20.31 6.37 8.00
CA TRP A 39 -20.94 7.30 8.92
C TRP A 39 -20.33 7.21 10.30
N VAL A 40 -19.99 8.34 10.90
CA VAL A 40 -19.51 8.49 12.28
C VAL A 40 -20.53 9.28 13.09
N THR A 41 -20.92 8.75 14.25
CA THR A 41 -21.97 9.35 15.10
C THR A 41 -21.51 9.61 16.53
N SER A 42 -20.24 9.34 16.84
CA SER A 42 -19.62 9.55 18.16
C SER A 42 -18.15 9.94 18.00
N MET A 43 -17.56 10.58 19.01
CA MET A 43 -16.10 10.70 19.11
C MET A 43 -15.54 9.35 19.58
N ASP A 44 -15.02 8.61 18.63
CA ASP A 44 -14.35 7.33 18.84
C ASP A 44 -13.01 7.36 18.13
N SER A 45 -11.93 7.13 18.84
CA SER A 45 -10.58 7.25 18.31
C SER A 45 -10.25 6.24 17.20
N LEU A 46 -11.07 5.20 16.99
CA LEU A 46 -10.96 4.29 15.84
C LEU A 46 -11.86 4.69 14.66
N GLN A 47 -12.66 5.74 14.79
CA GLN A 47 -13.60 6.19 13.77
C GLN A 47 -13.18 7.54 13.19
N SER A 48 -12.08 7.57 12.44
CA SER A 48 -11.62 8.75 11.69
C SER A 48 -11.81 8.53 10.20
N LEU A 49 -12.12 9.59 9.46
CA LEU A 49 -12.27 9.58 8.00
C LEU A 49 -11.12 10.33 7.34
N SER A 50 -10.87 10.06 6.05
CA SER A 50 -9.76 10.70 5.34
C SER A 50 -10.20 11.25 3.99
N VAL A 51 -9.58 12.36 3.59
CA VAL A 51 -9.56 12.87 2.21
C VAL A 51 -8.14 12.92 1.70
N GLY A 52 -7.94 12.71 0.41
CA GLY A 52 -6.60 12.70 -0.18
C GLY A 52 -6.63 12.54 -1.70
N ASN A 53 -5.45 12.48 -2.32
CA ASN A 53 -5.27 12.39 -3.77
C ASN A 53 -4.25 11.31 -4.18
N GLY A 54 -3.87 10.45 -3.25
CA GLY A 54 -2.89 9.37 -3.46
C GLY A 54 -1.46 9.73 -3.08
N GLY A 55 -1.05 10.99 -3.22
CA GLY A 55 0.27 11.50 -2.80
C GLY A 55 0.20 12.40 -1.55
N PHE A 56 -1.00 12.82 -1.18
CA PHE A 56 -1.29 13.60 0.02
C PHE A 56 -2.61 13.14 0.64
N ALA A 57 -2.66 13.05 1.97
CA ALA A 57 -3.88 12.75 2.69
C ALA A 57 -3.97 13.52 4.03
N MET A 58 -5.21 13.80 4.42
CA MET A 58 -5.56 14.34 5.73
C MET A 58 -6.66 13.48 6.36
N THR A 59 -6.38 12.97 7.57
CA THR A 59 -7.33 12.20 8.38
C THR A 59 -7.96 13.12 9.42
N VAL A 60 -9.29 13.07 9.56
CA VAL A 60 -10.06 13.97 10.41
C VAL A 60 -10.83 13.22 11.49
N ASP A 61 -11.17 13.93 12.57
CA ASP A 61 -12.08 13.45 13.63
C ASP A 61 -13.54 13.79 13.32
N GLY A 62 -14.46 13.36 14.16
CA GLY A 62 -15.91 13.58 14.01
C GLY A 62 -16.37 15.03 13.84
N THR A 63 -15.45 16.02 13.94
CA THR A 63 -15.75 17.42 13.64
C THR A 63 -15.53 17.80 12.17
N GLY A 64 -15.03 16.87 11.36
CA GLY A 64 -14.68 17.09 9.95
C GLY A 64 -13.34 17.78 9.73
N LEU A 65 -12.56 18.00 10.81
CA LEU A 65 -11.19 18.53 10.82
C LEU A 65 -10.35 17.78 11.86
N GLN A 66 -9.17 18.28 12.23
CA GLN A 66 -8.26 17.67 13.21
C GLN A 66 -8.32 18.42 14.55
N THR A 67 -9.49 18.41 15.19
CA THR A 67 -9.76 19.23 16.36
C THR A 67 -9.14 18.66 17.64
N PHE A 68 -9.16 17.32 17.79
CA PHE A 68 -8.74 16.64 19.01
C PHE A 68 -7.67 15.55 18.76
N PRO A 69 -6.50 15.90 18.19
CA PRO A 69 -5.49 14.91 17.78
C PRO A 69 -4.96 14.09 18.95
N GLU A 70 -4.89 14.66 20.16
CA GLU A 70 -4.40 13.94 21.34
C GLU A 70 -5.29 12.75 21.72
N TYR A 71 -6.61 12.88 21.54
CA TYR A 71 -7.56 11.79 21.79
C TYR A 71 -7.39 10.65 20.76
N TYR A 72 -7.11 11.00 19.50
CA TYR A 72 -6.95 10.03 18.43
C TYR A 72 -5.54 9.41 18.35
N SER A 73 -4.55 9.94 19.07
CA SER A 73 -3.17 9.41 19.06
C SER A 73 -3.08 7.94 19.52
N HIS A 74 -4.02 7.50 20.37
CA HIS A 74 -4.14 6.11 20.83
C HIS A 74 -5.14 5.27 20.01
N GLY A 75 -5.77 5.85 19.00
CA GLY A 75 -6.64 5.22 18.02
C GLY A 75 -6.03 5.26 16.62
N VAL A 76 -6.81 5.66 15.61
CA VAL A 76 -6.30 6.02 14.29
C VAL A 76 -5.89 7.49 14.32
N PRO A 77 -4.58 7.81 14.34
CA PRO A 77 -4.10 9.18 14.46
C PRO A 77 -4.57 10.09 13.32
N LEU A 78 -4.72 11.38 13.63
CA LEU A 78 -5.19 12.38 12.67
C LEU A 78 -3.99 12.91 11.86
N GLY A 79 -3.52 12.13 10.90
CA GLY A 79 -2.36 12.47 10.08
C GLY A 79 -2.66 13.54 9.03
N THR A 80 -1.64 14.35 8.72
CA THR A 80 -1.52 15.16 7.51
C THR A 80 -0.18 14.82 6.91
N MET A 81 -0.16 14.02 5.84
CA MET A 81 1.06 13.46 5.27
C MET A 81 1.10 13.60 3.76
N SER A 82 2.33 13.68 3.22
CA SER A 82 2.60 13.72 1.79
C SER A 82 3.75 12.80 1.42
N ASP A 83 3.80 12.36 0.16
CA ASP A 83 4.88 11.54 -0.42
C ASP A 83 6.27 12.14 -0.20
N TRP A 84 6.38 13.47 -0.27
CA TRP A 84 7.64 14.20 -0.12
C TRP A 84 7.98 14.54 1.33
N GLY A 85 7.07 14.34 2.29
CA GLY A 85 7.23 14.76 3.68
C GLY A 85 8.17 13.85 4.46
N TRP A 86 9.49 14.09 4.38
CA TRP A 86 10.52 13.31 5.04
C TRP A 86 11.48 14.19 5.82
N HIS A 87 11.99 13.64 6.93
CA HIS A 87 12.95 14.29 7.81
C HIS A 87 14.08 13.33 8.20
N THR A 88 15.24 13.91 8.44
CA THR A 88 16.41 13.19 8.94
C THR A 88 16.99 13.99 10.09
N PHE A 89 17.12 13.38 11.26
CA PHE A 89 17.80 13.97 12.40
C PHE A 89 19.28 14.22 12.11
N ALA A 90 19.85 15.22 12.75
CA ALA A 90 21.29 15.46 12.70
C ALA A 90 22.10 14.19 13.07
N ASN A 91 23.27 14.06 12.45
CA ASN A 91 24.23 12.99 12.71
C ASN A 91 25.54 13.56 13.30
N PRO A 92 25.51 14.03 14.56
CA PRO A 92 26.70 14.70 15.17
C PRO A 92 27.87 13.73 15.35
N ASP A 93 27.60 12.43 15.52
CA ASP A 93 28.60 11.39 15.71
C ASP A 93 29.21 10.87 14.41
N ASN A 94 28.75 11.41 13.27
CA ASN A 94 29.19 11.00 11.93
C ASN A 94 29.12 9.47 11.73
N LEU A 95 27.97 8.88 12.11
CA LEU A 95 27.67 7.46 11.96
C LEU A 95 27.56 7.10 10.47
N ARG A 96 28.08 5.92 10.09
CA ARG A 96 28.07 5.45 8.70
C ARG A 96 27.29 4.15 8.57
N ALA A 97 26.67 3.94 7.41
CA ALA A 97 25.83 2.76 7.13
C ALA A 97 26.64 1.45 7.21
N GLU A 98 27.93 1.49 6.81
CA GLU A 98 28.83 0.32 6.86
C GLU A 98 29.05 -0.18 8.29
N GLU A 99 28.90 0.69 9.29
CA GLU A 99 29.04 0.32 10.70
C GLU A 99 27.88 -0.54 11.21
N ALA A 100 26.74 -0.55 10.48
CA ALA A 100 25.61 -1.41 10.77
C ALA A 100 25.63 -2.74 9.98
N LEU A 101 26.74 -3.07 9.32
CA LEU A 101 26.84 -4.31 8.52
C LEU A 101 27.34 -5.48 9.37
N VAL A 102 26.80 -6.68 9.08
CA VAL A 102 27.25 -7.97 9.58
C VAL A 102 27.62 -8.89 8.42
N ALA A 103 28.78 -9.53 8.52
CA ALA A 103 29.20 -10.53 7.56
C ALA A 103 28.53 -11.89 7.87
N LYS A 104 28.01 -12.53 6.85
CA LYS A 104 27.42 -13.89 6.90
C LYS A 104 28.09 -14.78 5.86
N ASP A 105 28.27 -16.05 6.22
CA ASP A 105 28.69 -17.10 5.31
C ASP A 105 27.55 -18.13 5.19
N PHE A 106 26.89 -18.15 4.05
CA PHE A 106 25.86 -19.13 3.71
C PHE A 106 26.40 -20.28 2.83
N GLY A 107 27.73 -20.45 2.78
CA GLY A 107 28.38 -21.52 2.02
C GLY A 107 28.26 -21.36 0.51
N ARG A 108 28.32 -20.10 0.02
CA ARG A 108 28.37 -19.78 -1.42
C ARG A 108 29.78 -19.45 -1.92
N GLY A 109 30.80 -19.58 -1.04
CA GLY A 109 32.20 -19.28 -1.39
C GLY A 109 32.60 -17.82 -1.25
N HIS A 110 31.75 -16.97 -0.71
CA HIS A 110 32.02 -15.57 -0.39
C HIS A 110 31.27 -15.13 0.86
N LEU A 111 31.73 -14.03 1.48
CA LEU A 111 31.02 -13.40 2.58
C LEU A 111 29.97 -12.43 2.03
N GLU A 112 28.81 -12.42 2.66
CA GLU A 112 27.68 -11.57 2.34
C GLU A 112 27.49 -10.54 3.47
N TYR A 113 27.36 -9.25 3.14
CA TYR A 113 27.25 -8.20 4.15
C TYR A 113 25.81 -7.65 4.20
N TYR A 114 25.17 -7.83 5.34
CA TYR A 114 23.77 -7.46 5.59
C TYR A 114 23.66 -6.35 6.62
N ALA A 115 22.78 -5.38 6.40
CA ALA A 115 22.48 -4.35 7.39
C ALA A 115 21.66 -4.96 8.54
N ALA A 116 22.22 -4.97 9.73
CA ALA A 116 21.68 -5.63 10.92
C ALA A 116 21.40 -4.63 12.04
N GLN A 117 20.47 -4.98 12.92
CA GLN A 117 20.23 -4.28 14.16
C GLN A 117 21.10 -4.87 15.28
N PHE A 118 21.93 -4.05 15.89
CA PHE A 118 22.80 -4.46 17.00
C PHE A 118 22.12 -4.16 18.34
N LYS A 119 22.08 -5.16 19.24
CA LYS A 119 21.48 -5.01 20.57
C LYS A 119 22.42 -4.44 21.62
N THR A 120 23.73 -4.74 21.52
CA THR A 120 24.75 -4.29 22.45
C THR A 120 25.08 -2.84 22.17
N LYS A 121 24.96 -1.97 23.19
CA LYS A 121 25.29 -0.55 23.09
C LYS A 121 26.73 -0.34 22.63
N GLY A 122 26.93 0.64 21.78
CA GLY A 122 28.21 1.02 21.18
C GLY A 122 27.99 1.52 19.75
N ARG A 123 29.08 1.85 19.06
CA ARG A 123 29.03 2.53 17.77
C ARG A 123 28.19 1.79 16.69
N GLN A 124 28.27 0.45 16.64
CA GLN A 124 27.46 -0.35 15.70
C GLN A 124 25.96 -0.27 16.04
N HIS A 125 25.61 -0.35 17.33
CA HIS A 125 24.24 -0.16 17.79
C HIS A 125 23.74 1.23 17.40
N ASP A 126 24.51 2.28 17.70
CA ASP A 126 24.10 3.65 17.45
C ASP A 126 23.93 3.92 15.96
N ALA A 127 24.84 3.40 15.11
CA ALA A 127 24.71 3.46 13.66
C ALA A 127 23.44 2.72 13.18
N SER A 128 23.22 1.47 13.61
CA SER A 128 22.05 0.71 13.20
C SER A 128 20.74 1.39 13.60
N GLU A 129 20.63 1.94 14.80
CA GLU A 129 19.43 2.65 15.26
C GLU A 129 19.25 3.99 14.53
N TRP A 130 20.31 4.71 14.20
CA TRP A 130 20.23 5.96 13.44
C TRP A 130 19.70 5.70 12.02
N TYR A 131 20.27 4.71 11.31
CA TYR A 131 19.82 4.35 9.93
C TYR A 131 18.43 3.69 9.90
N ARG A 132 17.99 3.03 10.98
CA ARG A 132 16.62 2.57 11.13
C ARG A 132 15.62 3.73 11.17
N LYS A 133 15.95 4.77 11.95
CA LYS A 133 15.08 5.95 12.13
C LYS A 133 15.09 6.88 10.93
N ASN A 134 16.20 7.04 10.25
CA ASN A 134 16.40 8.08 9.22
C ASN A 134 16.49 7.48 7.80
N ALA A 135 15.87 8.11 6.81
CA ALA A 135 14.87 9.17 7.00
C ALA A 135 13.55 8.58 7.53
N HIS A 136 12.74 9.41 8.22
CA HIS A 136 11.39 9.05 8.66
C HIS A 136 10.36 10.03 8.07
N ARG A 137 9.09 9.59 8.01
CA ARG A 137 8.02 10.41 7.42
C ARG A 137 7.55 11.48 8.41
N LEU A 138 7.25 12.67 7.87
CA LEU A 138 6.74 13.82 8.62
C LEU A 138 5.23 13.83 8.72
N HIS A 139 4.73 14.24 9.89
CA HIS A 139 3.41 14.83 10.05
C HIS A 139 3.51 16.34 9.76
N LEU A 140 2.80 16.84 8.74
CA LEU A 140 2.95 18.21 8.24
C LEU A 140 2.23 19.28 9.08
N GLY A 141 1.56 18.87 10.16
CA GLY A 141 0.81 19.73 11.06
C GLY A 141 -0.68 19.42 11.08
N THR A 142 -1.36 19.85 12.13
CA THR A 142 -2.82 19.67 12.28
C THR A 142 -3.59 20.92 11.94
N VAL A 143 -4.79 20.73 11.35
CA VAL A 143 -5.76 21.77 11.03
C VAL A 143 -7.10 21.41 11.68
N GLY A 144 -7.44 22.03 12.81
CA GLY A 144 -8.64 21.69 13.58
C GLY A 144 -9.41 22.93 14.02
N LEU A 145 -10.64 22.76 14.44
CA LEU A 145 -11.38 23.84 15.09
C LEU A 145 -10.66 24.23 16.40
N ASN A 146 -10.71 25.49 16.74
CA ASN A 146 -10.13 26.00 18.01
C ASN A 146 -11.08 25.75 19.19
N LEU A 147 -11.37 24.45 19.43
CA LEU A 147 -12.20 23.96 20.53
C LEU A 147 -11.29 23.25 21.54
N ALA A 148 -11.64 23.35 22.84
CA ALA A 148 -10.73 22.89 23.89
C ALA A 148 -11.13 21.52 24.47
N ASP A 149 -12.42 21.22 24.56
CA ASP A 149 -12.92 20.10 25.35
C ASP A 149 -13.80 19.14 24.52
N ILE A 150 -13.27 17.99 24.19
CA ILE A 150 -13.97 16.95 23.44
C ILE A 150 -15.29 16.52 24.12
N GLN A 151 -15.36 16.64 25.46
CA GLN A 151 -16.53 16.25 26.24
C GLN A 151 -17.74 17.19 26.03
N GLN A 152 -17.56 18.31 25.34
CA GLN A 152 -18.66 19.22 24.97
C GLN A 152 -19.22 18.96 23.57
N VAL A 153 -18.59 18.08 22.78
CA VAL A 153 -19.09 17.69 21.46
C VAL A 153 -20.29 16.75 21.61
N ARG A 154 -21.39 17.05 20.93
CA ARG A 154 -22.66 16.32 20.99
C ARG A 154 -23.29 16.16 19.61
N GLN A 155 -24.09 15.11 19.46
CA GLN A 155 -24.96 14.87 18.30
C GLN A 155 -24.20 14.91 16.97
N ILE A 156 -23.06 14.19 16.95
CA ILE A 156 -22.21 14.10 15.76
C ILE A 156 -22.95 13.36 14.66
N ARG A 157 -22.87 13.91 13.47
CA ARG A 157 -23.22 13.26 12.21
C ARG A 157 -22.16 13.61 11.19
N GLU A 158 -21.20 12.71 11.02
CA GLU A 158 -20.16 12.86 10.02
C GLU A 158 -20.30 11.74 8.97
N SER A 159 -20.08 12.07 7.72
CA SER A 159 -20.05 11.11 6.62
C SER A 159 -19.03 11.51 5.57
N LEU A 160 -18.47 10.52 4.91
CA LEU A 160 -17.68 10.71 3.69
C LEU A 160 -18.57 10.36 2.49
N ASP A 161 -18.81 11.33 1.64
CA ASP A 161 -19.35 11.12 0.29
C ASP A 161 -18.20 10.69 -0.64
N MET A 162 -18.02 9.37 -0.80
CA MET A 162 -16.95 8.81 -1.64
C MET A 162 -17.13 9.10 -3.12
N TRP A 163 -18.37 9.36 -3.57
CA TRP A 163 -18.62 9.68 -4.97
C TRP A 163 -18.08 11.05 -5.38
N ASN A 164 -18.03 11.99 -4.43
CA ASN A 164 -17.56 13.35 -4.63
C ASN A 164 -16.25 13.66 -3.87
N GLY A 165 -15.78 12.76 -2.99
CA GLY A 165 -14.57 12.93 -2.17
C GLY A 165 -14.71 14.05 -1.13
N VAL A 166 -15.87 14.19 -0.50
CA VAL A 166 -16.16 15.25 0.46
C VAL A 166 -16.60 14.68 1.79
N ILE A 167 -16.00 15.15 2.88
CA ILE A 167 -16.46 14.87 4.24
C ILE A 167 -17.46 15.96 4.66
N HIS A 168 -18.59 15.55 5.19
CA HIS A 168 -19.62 16.39 5.79
C HIS A 168 -19.74 16.05 7.27
N SER A 169 -19.59 17.04 8.14
CA SER A 169 -19.81 16.88 9.58
C SER A 169 -20.79 17.92 10.11
N SER A 170 -21.65 17.51 11.01
CA SER A 170 -22.48 18.40 11.82
C SER A 170 -22.50 17.95 13.27
N PHE A 171 -22.41 18.89 14.21
CA PHE A 171 -22.38 18.62 15.64
C PHE A 171 -22.73 19.87 16.44
N TYR A 172 -22.89 19.70 17.76
CA TYR A 172 -23.03 20.79 18.72
C TYR A 172 -21.81 20.83 19.65
N TYR A 173 -21.35 22.06 19.98
CA TYR A 173 -20.32 22.33 20.96
C TYR A 173 -20.72 23.51 21.85
N GLY A 174 -20.80 23.29 23.18
CA GLY A 174 -21.22 24.33 24.10
C GLY A 174 -22.60 24.92 23.75
N GLY A 175 -23.51 24.14 23.19
CA GLY A 175 -24.83 24.56 22.73
C GLY A 175 -24.88 25.22 21.35
N ASN A 176 -23.75 25.47 20.72
CA ASN A 176 -23.67 26.05 19.38
C ASN A 176 -23.59 24.98 18.29
N LYS A 177 -24.33 25.15 17.21
CA LYS A 177 -24.29 24.24 16.05
C LYS A 177 -23.08 24.57 15.17
N TYR A 178 -22.42 23.49 14.71
CA TYR A 178 -21.36 23.55 13.71
C TYR A 178 -21.73 22.65 12.52
N GLU A 179 -21.41 23.11 11.31
CA GLU A 179 -21.46 22.36 10.06
C GLU A 179 -20.13 22.56 9.35
N VAL A 180 -19.45 21.46 9.03
CA VAL A 180 -18.12 21.46 8.42
C VAL A 180 -18.14 20.61 7.16
N GLN A 181 -17.55 21.14 6.09
CA GLN A 181 -17.28 20.39 4.87
C GLN A 181 -15.79 20.46 4.60
N THR A 182 -15.17 19.31 4.29
CA THR A 182 -13.73 19.22 4.01
C THR A 182 -13.50 18.40 2.76
N VAL A 183 -12.61 18.87 1.89
CA VAL A 183 -12.27 18.26 0.61
C VAL A 183 -10.78 18.41 0.34
N CYS A 184 -10.18 17.41 -0.34
CA CYS A 184 -8.81 17.49 -0.85
C CYS A 184 -8.80 17.87 -2.33
N SER A 185 -7.83 18.73 -2.72
CA SER A 185 -7.57 19.00 -4.13
C SER A 185 -6.99 17.76 -4.82
N PRO A 186 -7.45 17.39 -6.02
CA PRO A 186 -6.86 16.27 -6.75
C PRO A 186 -5.45 16.57 -7.30
N ASP A 187 -5.10 17.86 -7.47
CA ASP A 187 -3.90 18.30 -8.18
C ASP A 187 -2.84 18.95 -7.28
N ALA A 188 -3.11 19.06 -5.98
CA ALA A 188 -2.20 19.72 -5.04
C ALA A 188 -2.36 19.14 -3.62
N ASP A 189 -1.29 19.23 -2.82
CA ASP A 189 -1.30 18.90 -1.40
C ASP A 189 -2.06 19.97 -0.61
N ARG A 190 -3.36 20.07 -0.87
CA ARG A 190 -4.22 21.14 -0.38
C ARG A 190 -5.58 20.61 0.05
N ILE A 191 -6.00 21.00 1.25
CA ILE A 191 -7.38 20.86 1.68
C ILE A 191 -8.12 22.20 1.55
N ALA A 192 -9.41 22.13 1.28
CA ALA A 192 -10.32 23.26 1.42
C ALA A 192 -11.48 22.91 2.34
N SER A 193 -11.90 23.83 3.17
CA SER A 193 -12.99 23.60 4.12
C SER A 193 -13.89 24.83 4.24
N VAL A 194 -15.18 24.54 4.55
CA VAL A 194 -16.16 25.54 4.96
C VAL A 194 -16.71 25.17 6.31
N VAL A 195 -16.63 26.09 7.26
CA VAL A 195 -17.20 25.97 8.61
C VAL A 195 -18.32 26.97 8.77
N ARG A 196 -19.54 26.50 9.03
CA ARG A 196 -20.69 27.31 9.42
C ARG A 196 -21.06 27.06 10.87
N SER A 197 -21.30 28.09 11.62
CA SER A 197 -21.67 27.96 13.04
C SER A 197 -22.61 29.07 13.49
N THR A 198 -23.33 28.84 14.59
CA THR A 198 -24.13 29.88 15.27
C THR A 198 -23.26 30.90 15.98
N VAL A 199 -21.97 30.67 16.12
CA VAL A 199 -20.94 31.61 16.61
C VAL A 199 -19.85 31.79 15.57
N LYS A 200 -19.01 32.83 15.73
CA LYS A 200 -17.88 33.07 14.83
C LYS A 200 -16.84 31.95 14.95
N PRO A 201 -16.66 31.10 13.94
CA PRO A 201 -15.74 29.99 14.02
C PRO A 201 -14.28 30.42 13.96
N SER A 202 -13.39 29.62 14.56
CA SER A 202 -11.95 29.76 14.41
C SER A 202 -11.31 28.40 14.21
N VAL A 203 -10.24 28.39 13.41
CA VAL A 203 -9.46 27.21 13.06
C VAL A 203 -8.05 27.38 13.62
N ARG A 204 -7.52 26.32 14.23
CA ARG A 204 -6.19 26.26 14.82
C ARG A 204 -5.29 25.40 13.94
N LEU A 205 -4.11 25.93 13.59
CA LEU A 205 -3.03 25.19 12.97
C LEU A 205 -1.93 24.95 14.01
N ARG A 206 -1.41 23.73 14.08
CA ARG A 206 -0.32 23.35 14.98
C ARG A 206 0.71 22.54 14.21
N PHE A 207 1.97 22.77 14.51
CA PHE A 207 3.09 22.10 13.85
C PHE A 207 3.95 21.36 14.88
N PRO A 208 4.06 20.03 14.80
CA PRO A 208 4.90 19.25 15.72
C PRO A 208 6.35 19.19 15.28
N TYR A 209 7.24 18.85 16.21
CA TYR A 209 8.54 18.26 15.88
C TYR A 209 8.36 16.75 15.70
N PRO A 210 9.11 16.06 14.80
CA PRO A 210 8.95 14.62 14.60
C PRO A 210 9.51 13.83 15.78
N THR A 211 8.84 12.74 16.14
CA THR A 211 9.29 11.81 17.18
C THR A 211 10.45 10.93 16.70
N GLY A 212 10.50 10.59 15.42
CA GLY A 212 11.32 9.50 14.89
C GLY A 212 10.95 8.16 15.52
N GLY A 213 9.72 8.01 15.97
CA GLY A 213 9.19 6.79 16.58
C GLY A 213 8.96 5.68 15.56
N HIS A 214 9.00 4.43 16.04
CA HIS A 214 8.82 3.25 15.19
C HIS A 214 7.40 3.17 14.61
N SER A 215 6.39 3.45 15.45
CA SER A 215 4.97 3.39 15.06
C SER A 215 4.18 4.32 15.97
N ASP A 216 3.91 5.53 15.50
CA ASP A 216 3.22 6.58 16.24
C ASP A 216 2.64 7.65 15.31
N ASP A 217 2.03 8.69 15.87
CA ASP A 217 1.50 9.84 15.15
C ASP A 217 2.58 10.80 14.62
N ALA A 218 3.85 10.52 14.87
CA ALA A 218 5.02 11.34 14.50
C ALA A 218 5.02 12.75 15.11
N CYS A 219 4.32 12.98 16.24
CA CYS A 219 4.09 14.30 16.81
C CYS A 219 4.70 14.46 18.21
N ASP A 220 5.86 15.14 18.32
CA ASP A 220 6.37 15.66 19.59
C ASP A 220 5.92 17.11 19.79
N TRP A 221 4.80 17.29 20.47
CA TRP A 221 4.23 18.61 20.79
C TRP A 221 4.97 19.39 21.86
N LYS A 222 5.99 18.80 22.51
CA LYS A 222 6.75 19.41 23.60
C LYS A 222 8.11 19.97 23.17
N ALA A 223 8.60 19.59 22.01
CA ALA A 223 9.93 19.94 21.52
C ALA A 223 9.97 21.32 20.82
N ASN A 224 9.31 22.32 21.38
CA ASN A 224 9.15 23.65 20.77
C ASN A 224 10.46 24.39 20.49
N ASP A 225 11.53 24.05 21.16
CA ASP A 225 12.86 24.63 21.01
C ASP A 225 13.69 24.02 19.87
N LYS A 226 13.24 22.90 19.28
CA LYS A 226 13.95 22.16 18.23
C LYS A 226 13.58 22.57 16.80
N HIS A 227 12.55 23.37 16.63
CA HIS A 227 12.06 23.77 15.32
C HIS A 227 11.53 25.21 15.33
N THR A 228 11.29 25.76 14.16
CA THR A 228 10.75 27.12 14.05
C THR A 228 9.59 27.16 13.06
N THR A 229 8.56 27.96 13.38
CA THR A 229 7.46 28.24 12.46
C THR A 229 7.27 29.76 12.40
N THR A 230 7.53 30.33 11.21
CA THR A 230 7.52 31.78 11.00
C THR A 230 6.62 32.18 9.85
N ILE A 231 6.06 33.38 9.91
CA ILE A 231 5.35 34.00 8.81
C ILE A 231 6.39 34.63 7.89
N VAL A 232 6.49 34.13 6.65
CA VAL A 232 7.44 34.65 5.65
C VAL A 232 6.79 35.56 4.62
N ALA A 233 5.46 35.50 4.45
CA ALA A 233 4.71 36.44 3.62
C ALA A 233 3.29 36.61 4.12
N ARG A 234 2.73 37.83 3.93
CA ARG A 234 1.32 38.17 4.18
C ARG A 234 0.72 38.86 2.97
N TYR A 235 -0.48 38.46 2.63
CA TYR A 235 -1.34 39.05 1.61
C TYR A 235 -2.71 39.29 2.20
N ASP A 236 -3.60 40.00 1.49
CA ASP A 236 -4.93 40.37 1.99
C ASP A 236 -5.75 39.17 2.49
N HIS A 237 -5.66 38.01 1.81
CA HIS A 237 -6.44 36.82 2.10
C HIS A 237 -5.59 35.56 2.16
N ALA A 238 -4.27 35.68 2.35
CA ALA A 238 -3.37 34.55 2.49
C ALA A 238 -2.14 34.88 3.33
N VAL A 239 -1.63 33.86 4.01
CA VAL A 239 -0.35 33.91 4.75
C VAL A 239 0.47 32.71 4.36
N VAL A 240 1.77 32.91 4.17
CA VAL A 240 2.73 31.83 3.96
C VAL A 240 3.54 31.64 5.24
N LEU A 241 3.46 30.43 5.79
CA LEU A 241 4.27 29.99 6.91
C LEU A 241 5.46 29.17 6.38
N GLN A 242 6.62 29.38 6.97
CA GLN A 242 7.78 28.50 6.83
C GLN A 242 7.92 27.67 8.09
N HIS A 243 7.99 26.36 7.94
CA HIS A 243 8.31 25.45 9.02
C HIS A 243 9.67 24.80 8.78
N GLN A 244 10.58 24.95 9.75
CA GLN A 244 11.95 24.45 9.67
C GLN A 244 12.24 23.49 10.82
N LEU A 245 12.72 22.31 10.46
CA LEU A 245 13.06 21.17 11.31
C LEU A 245 14.48 20.73 10.95
N ASP A 246 15.50 21.04 11.75
CA ASP A 246 16.89 20.77 11.41
C ASP A 246 17.23 21.30 9.98
N ALA A 247 17.63 20.41 9.06
CA ALA A 247 17.88 20.75 7.66
C ALA A 247 16.64 20.72 6.76
N THR A 248 15.50 20.25 7.26
CA THR A 248 14.25 20.14 6.48
C THR A 248 13.44 21.43 6.60
N VAL A 249 12.99 21.95 5.47
CA VAL A 249 12.13 23.14 5.39
C VAL A 249 10.95 22.83 4.49
N TYR A 250 9.77 23.25 4.90
CA TYR A 250 8.58 23.26 4.03
C TYR A 250 7.72 24.49 4.31
N TYR A 251 6.78 24.74 3.43
CA TYR A 251 5.93 25.93 3.44
C TYR A 251 4.47 25.55 3.51
N VAL A 252 3.70 26.35 4.28
CA VAL A 252 2.27 26.16 4.44
C VAL A 252 1.57 27.46 4.05
N ILE A 253 0.70 27.38 3.05
CA ILE A 253 -0.11 28.50 2.58
C ILE A 253 -1.48 28.37 3.22
N VAL A 254 -1.83 29.32 4.06
CA VAL A 254 -3.17 29.43 4.66
C VAL A 254 -3.89 30.56 3.95
N SER A 255 -4.98 30.27 3.26
CA SER A 255 -5.79 31.28 2.60
C SER A 255 -7.26 31.20 3.02
N TRP A 256 -7.99 32.30 2.88
CA TRP A 256 -9.40 32.39 3.31
C TRP A 256 -10.20 33.36 2.45
N LYS A 257 -11.51 33.20 2.50
CA LYS A 257 -12.47 34.10 1.87
C LYS A 257 -13.21 34.92 2.92
N GLY A 258 -13.51 36.14 2.60
CA GLY A 258 -14.23 37.03 3.52
C GLY A 258 -13.33 37.68 4.58
N LYS A 259 -13.93 38.10 5.69
CA LYS A 259 -13.23 38.83 6.77
C LYS A 259 -12.74 37.82 7.84
N ALA A 260 -11.48 37.48 7.79
CA ALA A 260 -10.79 36.69 8.81
C ALA A 260 -9.35 37.19 8.98
N ASP A 261 -8.69 36.77 10.05
CA ASP A 261 -7.32 37.13 10.36
C ASP A 261 -6.57 35.93 10.97
N LEU A 262 -5.35 35.69 10.48
CA LEU A 262 -4.46 34.65 10.99
C LEU A 262 -3.45 35.27 11.95
N GLN A 263 -3.42 34.78 13.19
CA GLN A 263 -2.53 35.25 14.24
C GLN A 263 -1.73 34.12 14.86
N LYS A 264 -0.43 34.33 15.12
CA LYS A 264 0.38 33.47 15.97
C LYS A 264 -0.12 33.61 17.42
N LYS A 265 -0.50 32.51 18.07
CA LYS A 265 -1.00 32.48 19.45
C LYS A 265 -0.01 31.89 20.45
N ALA A 266 0.84 30.99 19.98
CA ALA A 266 1.97 30.43 20.75
C ALA A 266 3.05 29.96 19.76
N GLU A 267 4.15 29.43 20.26
CA GLU A 267 5.14 28.78 19.39
C GLU A 267 4.44 27.65 18.60
N HIS A 268 4.65 27.64 17.28
CA HIS A 268 4.09 26.69 16.33
C HIS A 268 2.54 26.60 16.29
N VAL A 269 1.85 27.58 16.91
CA VAL A 269 0.38 27.61 16.97
C VAL A 269 -0.15 28.89 16.35
N PHE A 270 -1.00 28.73 15.33
CA PHE A 270 -1.66 29.83 14.64
C PHE A 270 -3.18 29.63 14.67
N VAL A 271 -3.92 30.72 14.77
CA VAL A 271 -5.39 30.71 14.78
C VAL A 271 -5.92 31.64 13.70
N LEU A 272 -6.70 31.09 12.79
CA LEU A 272 -7.49 31.81 11.80
C LEU A 272 -8.87 32.07 12.39
N GLN A 273 -9.16 33.35 12.73
CA GLN A 273 -10.41 33.79 13.35
C GLN A 273 -11.32 34.45 12.33
N SER A 274 -12.51 33.92 12.12
CA SER A 274 -13.54 34.56 11.33
C SER A 274 -14.21 35.72 12.07
N ARG A 275 -14.63 36.73 11.32
CA ARG A 275 -15.49 37.82 11.82
C ARG A 275 -16.98 37.62 11.46
N ALA A 276 -17.30 36.54 10.75
CA ALA A 276 -18.65 36.10 10.37
C ALA A 276 -18.97 34.74 10.94
N ASN A 277 -20.19 34.27 10.81
CA ASN A 277 -20.63 32.91 11.22
C ASN A 277 -20.26 31.82 10.21
N GLU A 278 -19.53 32.19 9.17
CA GLU A 278 -18.95 31.27 8.17
C GLU A 278 -17.46 31.56 8.04
N LEU A 279 -16.69 30.52 7.84
CA LEU A 279 -15.25 30.55 7.50
C LEU A 279 -14.98 29.59 6.36
N GLU A 280 -14.67 30.14 5.19
CA GLU A 280 -14.14 29.37 4.06
C GLU A 280 -12.63 29.56 3.99
N PHE A 281 -11.89 28.47 4.01
CA PHE A 281 -10.42 28.52 4.01
C PHE A 281 -9.81 27.34 3.28
N SER A 282 -8.51 27.45 2.91
CA SER A 282 -7.69 26.34 2.45
C SER A 282 -6.31 26.36 3.08
N VAL A 283 -5.71 25.16 3.19
CA VAL A 283 -4.33 24.96 3.66
C VAL A 283 -3.62 24.10 2.62
N GLU A 284 -2.51 24.62 2.09
CA GLU A 284 -1.71 23.95 1.07
C GLU A 284 -0.28 23.80 1.57
N TYR A 285 0.33 22.63 1.33
CA TYR A 285 1.68 22.26 1.76
C TYR A 285 2.61 22.19 0.56
N ARG A 286 3.81 22.77 0.66
CA ARG A 286 4.82 22.79 -0.42
C ARG A 286 6.23 22.61 0.10
N GLN A 287 7.07 21.91 -0.66
CA GLN A 287 8.51 21.77 -0.36
C GLN A 287 9.27 23.09 -0.61
N ASN A 288 8.84 23.88 -1.58
CA ASN A 288 9.54 25.08 -2.01
C ASN A 288 8.74 26.35 -1.67
N LEU A 289 9.45 27.46 -1.42
CA LEU A 289 8.81 28.75 -1.21
C LEU A 289 7.95 29.09 -2.42
N PRO A 290 6.63 29.32 -2.22
CA PRO A 290 5.74 29.66 -3.32
C PRO A 290 6.02 31.06 -3.86
N ASP A 291 6.01 31.20 -5.19
CA ASP A 291 5.87 32.50 -5.83
C ASP A 291 4.45 33.05 -5.55
N LYS A 292 4.35 34.36 -5.30
CA LYS A 292 3.07 35.03 -5.02
C LYS A 292 2.00 34.77 -6.10
N PHE A 293 2.40 34.62 -7.35
CA PHE A 293 1.51 34.36 -8.48
C PHE A 293 1.00 32.92 -8.54
N THR A 294 1.61 32.01 -7.77
CA THR A 294 1.20 30.60 -7.67
C THR A 294 0.37 30.31 -6.43
N ILE A 295 0.07 31.34 -5.62
CA ILE A 295 -0.78 31.18 -4.42
C ILE A 295 -2.24 31.12 -4.85
N HIS A 296 -2.88 30.01 -4.55
CA HIS A 296 -4.31 29.81 -4.76
C HIS A 296 -5.07 30.32 -3.54
N LEU A 297 -5.97 31.28 -3.75
CA LEU A 297 -6.88 31.70 -2.69
C LEU A 297 -7.95 30.64 -2.43
N ALA A 298 -8.50 30.64 -1.22
CA ALA A 298 -9.54 29.71 -0.84
C ALA A 298 -10.77 29.84 -1.75
N ASP A 299 -11.12 28.73 -2.37
CA ASP A 299 -12.33 28.55 -3.17
C ASP A 299 -12.83 27.11 -2.98
N PHE A 300 -13.62 26.91 -1.93
CA PHE A 300 -14.18 25.61 -1.61
C PHE A 300 -15.02 25.04 -2.75
N LYS A 301 -15.82 25.89 -3.40
CA LYS A 301 -16.69 25.47 -4.50
C LYS A 301 -15.86 24.89 -5.65
N SER A 302 -14.83 25.60 -6.09
CA SER A 302 -13.97 25.17 -7.19
C SER A 302 -13.22 23.88 -6.81
N THR A 303 -12.64 23.82 -5.60
CA THR A 303 -11.93 22.62 -5.12
C THR A 303 -12.86 21.41 -4.99
N SER A 304 -14.08 21.61 -4.49
CA SER A 304 -15.09 20.55 -4.37
C SER A 304 -15.56 20.04 -5.74
N GLN A 305 -15.69 20.92 -6.72
CA GLN A 305 -16.01 20.51 -8.11
C GLN A 305 -14.88 19.73 -8.74
N ALA A 306 -13.62 20.11 -8.52
CA ALA A 306 -12.45 19.37 -9.01
C ALA A 306 -12.36 17.97 -8.36
N SER A 307 -12.56 17.89 -7.04
CA SER A 307 -12.64 16.62 -6.31
C SER A 307 -13.77 15.73 -6.84
N ALA A 308 -14.97 16.29 -7.01
CA ALA A 308 -16.11 15.53 -7.56
C ALA A 308 -15.82 15.03 -8.98
N HIS A 309 -15.18 15.84 -9.83
CA HIS A 309 -14.80 15.42 -11.17
C HIS A 309 -13.81 14.23 -11.14
N TYR A 310 -12.78 14.32 -10.29
CA TYR A 310 -11.78 13.26 -10.11
C TYR A 310 -12.42 11.97 -9.59
N TRP A 311 -13.16 12.01 -8.49
CA TRP A 311 -13.74 10.81 -7.88
C TRP A 311 -14.84 10.18 -8.74
N GLN A 312 -15.69 10.98 -9.35
CA GLN A 312 -16.67 10.47 -10.32
C GLN A 312 -15.98 9.84 -11.54
N GLY A 313 -14.87 10.41 -12.02
CA GLY A 313 -14.04 9.81 -13.06
C GLY A 313 -13.50 8.45 -12.62
N TYR A 314 -12.92 8.37 -11.43
CA TYR A 314 -12.41 7.13 -10.82
C TYR A 314 -13.51 6.05 -10.75
N TRP A 315 -14.67 6.36 -10.17
CA TRP A 315 -15.77 5.41 -10.03
C TRP A 315 -16.46 5.02 -11.35
N LYS A 316 -16.50 5.91 -12.33
CA LYS A 316 -17.09 5.66 -13.65
C LYS A 316 -16.18 4.85 -14.57
N SER A 317 -14.87 4.89 -14.36
CA SER A 317 -13.88 4.03 -15.03
C SER A 317 -13.53 2.82 -14.18
N GLY A 318 -12.72 1.91 -14.71
CA GLY A 318 -12.21 0.77 -13.94
C GLY A 318 -13.26 -0.23 -13.45
N GLY A 319 -12.88 -0.97 -12.43
CA GLY A 319 -13.63 -2.08 -11.85
C GLY A 319 -14.70 -1.64 -10.85
N ILE A 320 -15.82 -2.35 -10.85
CA ILE A 320 -16.86 -2.26 -9.83
C ILE A 320 -17.49 -3.65 -9.63
N VAL A 321 -17.88 -3.95 -8.40
CA VAL A 321 -18.58 -5.19 -8.05
C VAL A 321 -19.86 -4.84 -7.30
N ASP A 322 -20.97 -5.44 -7.69
CA ASP A 322 -22.30 -5.25 -7.09
C ASP A 322 -22.79 -6.58 -6.48
N PHE A 323 -22.93 -6.59 -5.16
CA PHE A 323 -23.42 -7.72 -4.38
C PHE A 323 -24.90 -7.58 -4.00
N SER A 324 -25.61 -6.53 -4.43
CA SER A 324 -27.01 -6.27 -4.02
C SER A 324 -27.99 -7.37 -4.40
N HIS A 325 -27.62 -8.20 -5.37
CA HIS A 325 -28.43 -9.33 -5.82
C HIS A 325 -28.14 -10.64 -5.07
N VAL A 326 -27.10 -10.65 -4.22
CA VAL A 326 -26.74 -11.82 -3.41
C VAL A 326 -27.66 -11.89 -2.20
N LYS A 327 -28.28 -13.05 -1.98
CA LYS A 327 -29.22 -13.26 -0.84
C LYS A 327 -28.50 -13.55 0.48
N ASP A 328 -27.26 -13.99 0.43
CA ASP A 328 -26.45 -14.27 1.60
C ASP A 328 -26.08 -12.96 2.32
N ASN A 329 -26.36 -12.86 3.61
CA ASN A 329 -26.10 -11.66 4.42
C ASN A 329 -24.61 -11.29 4.49
N ARG A 330 -23.70 -12.25 4.29
CA ARG A 330 -22.23 -12.01 4.26
C ARG A 330 -21.85 -11.04 3.13
N ALA A 331 -22.59 -11.03 2.05
CA ALA A 331 -22.32 -10.21 0.86
C ALA A 331 -22.33 -8.70 1.16
N LYS A 332 -23.21 -8.25 2.05
CA LYS A 332 -23.31 -6.83 2.42
C LYS A 332 -22.02 -6.32 3.07
N GLU A 333 -21.45 -7.07 4.01
CA GLU A 333 -20.19 -6.71 4.66
C GLU A 333 -19.03 -6.81 3.69
N LEU A 334 -19.01 -7.83 2.81
CA LEU A 334 -17.96 -7.95 1.80
C LEU A 334 -17.99 -6.76 0.82
N GLU A 335 -19.17 -6.34 0.35
CA GLU A 335 -19.29 -5.16 -0.51
C GLU A 335 -18.79 -3.88 0.17
N ARG A 336 -19.18 -3.67 1.43
CA ARG A 336 -18.71 -2.52 2.22
C ARG A 336 -17.17 -2.49 2.28
N ARG A 337 -16.55 -3.62 2.61
CA ARG A 337 -15.08 -3.73 2.65
C ARG A 337 -14.44 -3.43 1.30
N VAL A 338 -15.02 -3.94 0.22
CA VAL A 338 -14.52 -3.75 -1.16
C VAL A 338 -14.57 -2.27 -1.57
N VAL A 339 -15.72 -1.62 -1.42
CA VAL A 339 -15.89 -0.23 -1.87
C VAL A 339 -15.02 0.73 -1.03
N LEU A 340 -15.01 0.56 0.29
CA LEU A 340 -14.16 1.36 1.17
C LEU A 340 -12.67 1.14 0.90
N SER A 341 -12.25 -0.09 0.62
CA SER A 341 -10.85 -0.38 0.28
C SER A 341 -10.41 0.29 -1.03
N GLN A 342 -11.27 0.34 -2.06
CA GLN A 342 -10.97 1.06 -3.31
C GLN A 342 -10.70 2.55 -3.03
N TYR A 343 -11.56 3.20 -2.24
CA TYR A 343 -11.38 4.60 -1.87
C TYR A 343 -10.07 4.81 -1.07
N LEU A 344 -9.86 4.01 -0.02
CA LEU A 344 -8.72 4.16 0.88
C LEU A 344 -7.37 3.97 0.17
N LEU A 345 -7.26 2.99 -0.71
CA LEU A 345 -6.02 2.75 -1.46
C LEU A 345 -5.76 3.87 -2.47
N ALA A 346 -6.80 4.39 -3.13
CA ALA A 346 -6.66 5.53 -4.02
C ALA A 346 -6.26 6.82 -3.27
N VAL A 347 -6.69 6.98 -2.01
CA VAL A 347 -6.29 8.11 -1.13
C VAL A 347 -4.84 7.99 -0.64
N ASN A 348 -4.38 6.77 -0.32
CA ASN A 348 -3.16 6.56 0.44
C ASN A 348 -1.97 6.05 -0.38
N ASP A 349 -2.22 5.26 -1.43
CA ASP A 349 -1.19 4.42 -2.08
C ASP A 349 -0.98 4.76 -3.56
N ALA A 350 -1.67 5.77 -4.08
CA ALA A 350 -1.62 6.16 -5.49
C ALA A 350 -0.65 7.33 -5.78
N GLY A 351 0.32 7.55 -4.90
CA GLY A 351 1.35 8.58 -5.03
C GLY A 351 2.49 8.19 -5.97
N THR A 352 3.66 8.79 -5.77
CA THR A 352 4.84 8.64 -6.64
C THR A 352 5.90 7.71 -6.06
N THR A 353 5.65 7.15 -4.88
CA THR A 353 6.56 6.27 -4.14
C THR A 353 5.82 5.07 -3.58
N PRO A 354 6.50 3.93 -3.32
CA PRO A 354 5.89 2.80 -2.63
C PRO A 354 5.34 3.24 -1.26
N PRO A 355 4.20 2.68 -0.81
CA PRO A 355 3.62 3.06 0.47
C PRO A 355 4.28 2.36 1.66
N GLN A 356 4.10 2.92 2.85
CA GLN A 356 4.19 2.21 4.11
C GLN A 356 2.89 1.43 4.40
N GLU A 357 2.88 0.53 5.38
CA GLU A 357 1.70 -0.28 5.73
C GLU A 357 0.46 0.55 6.10
N THR A 358 0.67 1.73 6.69
CA THR A 358 -0.38 2.65 7.14
C THR A 358 -0.69 3.77 6.13
N GLY A 359 -0.14 3.69 4.93
CA GLY A 359 -0.34 4.69 3.88
C GLY A 359 0.11 6.09 4.30
N LEU A 360 -0.79 7.07 4.18
CA LEU A 360 -0.59 8.47 4.55
C LEU A 360 -1.41 8.86 5.81
N THR A 361 -1.66 7.90 6.71
CA THR A 361 -2.42 8.16 7.96
C THR A 361 -1.51 8.42 9.15
N TYR A 362 -0.54 7.55 9.43
CA TYR A 362 0.45 7.71 10.50
C TYR A 362 1.66 6.81 10.24
N ASN A 363 2.72 6.92 11.05
CA ASN A 363 3.94 6.15 10.83
C ASN A 363 3.84 4.70 11.32
N SER A 364 4.24 3.78 10.44
CA SER A 364 4.62 2.41 10.74
C SER A 364 6.06 2.21 10.26
N TRP A 365 6.92 1.62 11.09
CA TRP A 365 8.33 1.47 10.79
C TRP A 365 8.99 2.79 10.31
N PHE A 366 8.81 3.85 11.09
CA PHE A 366 9.35 5.19 10.77
C PHE A 366 8.78 5.81 9.49
N GLY A 367 7.69 5.28 8.94
CA GLY A 367 7.12 5.72 7.67
C GLY A 367 7.86 5.21 6.43
N LYS A 368 8.81 4.28 6.59
CA LYS A 368 9.58 3.72 5.47
C LYS A 368 8.72 2.87 4.54
N PHE A 369 9.14 2.76 3.29
CA PHE A 369 8.47 1.91 2.31
C PHE A 369 8.64 0.43 2.68
N HIS A 370 7.54 -0.31 2.59
CA HIS A 370 7.51 -1.74 2.83
C HIS A 370 7.46 -2.47 1.48
N LEU A 371 8.64 -2.82 0.91
CA LEU A 371 8.65 -3.39 -0.43
C LEU A 371 8.07 -4.81 -0.48
N GLU A 372 8.07 -5.56 0.63
CA GLU A 372 7.39 -6.83 0.72
C GLU A 372 5.87 -6.70 0.67
N MET A 373 5.33 -5.55 1.11
CA MET A 373 3.91 -5.25 1.05
C MET A 373 3.50 -4.55 -0.25
N THR A 374 4.45 -4.12 -1.09
CA THR A 374 4.14 -3.36 -2.31
C THR A 374 3.15 -4.09 -3.22
N TRP A 375 3.28 -5.41 -3.38
CA TRP A 375 2.34 -6.21 -4.16
C TRP A 375 0.93 -6.15 -3.57
N TRP A 376 0.79 -6.25 -2.25
CA TRP A 376 -0.49 -6.21 -1.53
C TRP A 376 -1.17 -4.84 -1.63
N HIS A 377 -0.41 -3.76 -1.66
CA HIS A 377 -0.94 -2.42 -1.88
C HIS A 377 -1.36 -2.17 -3.32
N LEU A 378 -0.54 -2.57 -4.30
CA LEU A 378 -0.58 -1.98 -5.63
C LEU A 378 -1.16 -2.90 -6.73
N ALA A 379 -1.10 -4.23 -6.59
CA ALA A 379 -1.53 -5.17 -7.64
C ALA A 379 -3.00 -4.95 -8.04
N GLN A 380 -3.84 -4.61 -7.08
CA GLN A 380 -5.24 -4.36 -7.29
C GLN A 380 -5.51 -3.19 -8.28
N PHE A 381 -4.66 -2.15 -8.35
CA PHE A 381 -4.90 -1.04 -9.27
C PHE A 381 -4.98 -1.50 -10.73
N ALA A 382 -4.05 -2.35 -11.16
CA ALA A 382 -4.11 -2.90 -12.52
C ALA A 382 -5.33 -3.80 -12.71
N LEU A 383 -5.63 -4.68 -11.74
CA LEU A 383 -6.75 -5.62 -11.82
C LEU A 383 -8.12 -4.94 -11.80
N TRP A 384 -8.20 -3.76 -11.18
CA TRP A 384 -9.42 -2.93 -11.13
C TRP A 384 -9.44 -1.83 -12.20
N GLY A 385 -8.55 -1.89 -13.21
CA GLY A 385 -8.59 -1.01 -14.38
C GLY A 385 -8.06 0.41 -14.13
N HIS A 386 -7.23 0.60 -13.11
CA HIS A 386 -6.56 1.87 -12.74
C HIS A 386 -5.04 1.71 -12.81
N SER A 387 -4.54 1.13 -13.88
CA SER A 387 -3.11 0.79 -14.03
C SER A 387 -2.17 1.99 -13.94
N GLU A 388 -2.63 3.20 -14.25
CA GLU A 388 -1.88 4.44 -14.09
C GLU A 388 -1.54 4.74 -12.63
N LEU A 389 -2.39 4.30 -11.68
CA LEU A 389 -2.14 4.42 -10.24
C LEU A 389 -1.11 3.40 -9.74
N LEU A 390 -0.91 2.29 -10.44
CA LEU A 390 0.19 1.37 -10.21
C LEU A 390 1.52 1.90 -10.80
N ASP A 391 1.48 2.47 -12.01
CA ASP A 391 2.69 2.91 -12.72
C ASP A 391 3.42 4.05 -11.99
N ARG A 392 2.69 4.92 -11.29
CA ARG A 392 3.27 6.05 -10.54
C ARG A 392 4.27 5.59 -9.47
N PRO A 393 3.88 4.82 -8.42
CA PRO A 393 4.82 4.36 -7.41
C PRO A 393 5.84 3.35 -7.94
N LEU A 394 5.50 2.56 -8.97
CA LEU A 394 6.44 1.60 -9.56
C LEU A 394 7.61 2.31 -10.27
N SER A 395 7.41 3.53 -10.76
CA SER A 395 8.47 4.35 -11.38
C SER A 395 9.60 4.70 -10.40
N TRP A 396 9.35 4.69 -9.09
CA TRP A 396 10.38 4.93 -8.07
C TRP A 396 11.53 3.92 -8.15
N TYR A 397 11.27 2.66 -8.48
CA TYR A 397 12.29 1.61 -8.59
C TYR A 397 13.41 1.98 -9.57
N GLN A 398 13.11 2.73 -10.63
CA GLN A 398 14.12 3.21 -11.57
C GLN A 398 15.09 4.21 -10.92
N LYS A 399 14.58 5.11 -10.08
CA LYS A 399 15.39 6.15 -9.42
C LYS A 399 16.42 5.54 -8.47
N VAL A 400 16.05 4.45 -7.78
CA VAL A 400 16.88 3.82 -6.75
C VAL A 400 17.62 2.58 -7.23
N ALA A 401 17.50 2.20 -8.49
CA ALA A 401 18.20 1.07 -9.07
C ALA A 401 19.73 1.08 -8.84
N PRO A 402 20.45 2.23 -8.89
CA PRO A 402 21.87 2.28 -8.53
C PRO A 402 22.14 1.81 -7.10
N VAL A 403 21.37 2.29 -6.13
CA VAL A 403 21.51 1.92 -4.70
C VAL A 403 21.23 0.42 -4.52
N ALA A 404 20.16 -0.09 -5.14
CA ALA A 404 19.80 -1.50 -5.07
C ALA A 404 20.84 -2.42 -5.74
N ARG A 405 21.55 -1.93 -6.76
CA ARG A 405 22.70 -2.63 -7.38
C ARG A 405 23.90 -2.69 -6.43
N ASP A 406 24.21 -1.59 -5.74
CA ASP A 406 25.30 -1.56 -4.75
C ASP A 406 25.00 -2.51 -3.57
N ILE A 407 23.73 -2.65 -3.17
CA ILE A 407 23.31 -3.63 -2.15
C ILE A 407 23.56 -5.06 -2.67
N ALA A 408 23.16 -5.39 -3.90
CA ALA A 408 23.42 -6.71 -4.48
C ALA A 408 24.91 -7.03 -4.49
N LYS A 409 25.73 -6.10 -5.00
CA LYS A 409 27.19 -6.23 -5.06
C LYS A 409 27.82 -6.43 -3.67
N ARG A 410 27.37 -5.66 -2.66
CA ARG A 410 27.84 -5.81 -1.26
C ARG A 410 27.51 -7.18 -0.69
N GLN A 411 26.37 -7.76 -1.10
CA GLN A 411 25.99 -9.13 -0.73
C GLN A 411 26.62 -10.21 -1.61
N GLY A 412 27.45 -9.83 -2.59
CA GLY A 412 28.15 -10.77 -3.47
C GLY A 412 27.33 -11.31 -4.64
N PHE A 413 26.24 -10.62 -5.01
CA PHE A 413 25.32 -11.03 -6.08
C PHE A 413 25.35 -10.10 -7.28
N ASP A 414 24.96 -10.62 -8.45
CA ASP A 414 24.72 -9.87 -9.67
C ASP A 414 23.37 -9.11 -9.61
N GLY A 415 23.19 -8.17 -10.52
CA GLY A 415 21.90 -7.52 -10.75
C GLY A 415 21.49 -6.53 -9.65
N ILE A 416 20.22 -6.56 -9.25
CA ILE A 416 19.60 -5.60 -8.34
C ILE A 416 18.90 -6.32 -7.19
N ARG A 417 19.18 -5.90 -5.94
CA ARG A 417 18.57 -6.41 -4.71
C ARG A 417 17.54 -5.42 -4.16
N TRP A 418 16.28 -5.82 -4.12
CA TRP A 418 15.20 -5.07 -3.47
C TRP A 418 15.08 -5.48 -2.01
N MET A 419 15.26 -4.50 -1.09
CA MET A 419 15.22 -4.77 0.36
C MET A 419 13.79 -4.62 0.89
N LYS A 420 13.49 -5.25 2.03
CA LYS A 420 12.17 -5.18 2.69
C LYS A 420 11.76 -3.74 2.94
N MET A 421 12.64 -2.97 3.62
CA MET A 421 12.33 -1.63 4.08
C MET A 421 13.36 -0.64 3.61
N THR A 422 12.89 0.41 2.97
CA THR A 422 13.73 1.47 2.40
C THR A 422 13.16 2.85 2.68
N ASP A 423 14.02 3.85 2.58
CA ASP A 423 13.62 5.24 2.52
C ASP A 423 13.48 5.73 1.05
N PRO A 424 13.11 6.99 0.79
CA PRO A 424 12.96 7.52 -0.57
C PRO A 424 14.21 7.43 -1.45
N SER A 425 15.41 7.36 -0.87
CA SER A 425 16.68 7.21 -1.59
C SER A 425 16.99 5.76 -1.99
N GLY A 426 16.19 4.80 -1.53
CA GLY A 426 16.43 3.36 -1.70
C GLY A 426 17.38 2.77 -0.65
N ALA A 427 17.87 3.57 0.30
CA ALA A 427 18.69 3.08 1.40
C ALA A 427 17.87 2.14 2.30
N GLU A 428 18.46 0.99 2.61
CA GLU A 428 17.81 -0.01 3.47
C GLU A 428 17.82 0.38 4.95
N ALA A 429 16.78 -0.02 5.67
CA ALA A 429 16.74 0.04 7.12
C ALA A 429 17.38 -1.21 7.72
N PRO A 430 18.43 -1.10 8.60
CA PRO A 430 19.02 -2.26 9.28
C PRO A 430 17.98 -3.12 9.98
N SER A 431 17.97 -4.44 9.73
CA SER A 431 16.99 -5.38 10.29
C SER A 431 17.55 -6.79 10.38
N ASN A 432 17.25 -7.49 11.49
CA ASN A 432 17.61 -8.90 11.67
C ASN A 432 16.64 -9.89 11.01
N VAL A 433 15.55 -9.39 10.45
CA VAL A 433 14.57 -10.15 9.66
C VAL A 433 14.54 -9.62 8.23
N GLY A 434 14.23 -8.34 8.06
CA GLY A 434 13.99 -7.73 6.76
C GLY A 434 15.15 -7.81 5.79
N SER A 435 16.40 -7.81 6.28
CA SER A 435 17.58 -7.93 5.44
C SER A 435 17.73 -9.30 4.77
N TYR A 436 17.08 -10.33 5.30
CA TYR A 436 17.14 -11.71 4.79
C TYR A 436 15.88 -12.14 4.04
N LEU A 437 14.83 -11.32 4.00
CA LEU A 437 13.64 -11.61 3.20
C LEU A 437 13.95 -11.55 1.71
N ILE A 438 13.39 -12.47 0.94
CA ILE A 438 13.59 -12.54 -0.51
C ILE A 438 12.29 -12.51 -1.32
N TRP A 439 11.14 -12.73 -0.72
CA TRP A 439 9.88 -12.84 -1.44
C TRP A 439 9.39 -11.52 -2.08
N GLN A 440 9.90 -10.36 -1.62
CA GLN A 440 9.68 -9.08 -2.29
C GLN A 440 10.52 -8.89 -3.56
N GLN A 441 11.58 -9.67 -3.74
CA GLN A 441 12.49 -9.54 -4.90
C GLN A 441 11.76 -9.64 -6.24
N PRO A 442 10.84 -10.61 -6.46
CA PRO A 442 10.10 -10.73 -7.71
C PRO A 442 8.93 -9.75 -7.87
N HIS A 443 8.54 -8.98 -6.86
CA HIS A 443 7.33 -8.14 -6.92
C HIS A 443 7.35 -7.16 -8.10
N LEU A 444 8.50 -6.54 -8.38
CA LEU A 444 8.64 -5.63 -9.51
C LEU A 444 8.29 -6.33 -10.84
N ILE A 445 8.76 -7.56 -11.05
CA ILE A 445 8.50 -8.34 -12.27
C ILE A 445 6.99 -8.63 -12.38
N TYR A 446 6.37 -9.04 -11.28
CA TYR A 446 4.93 -9.32 -11.25
C TYR A 446 4.09 -8.07 -11.53
N LEU A 447 4.39 -6.96 -10.85
CA LEU A 447 3.64 -5.70 -10.98
C LEU A 447 3.82 -5.09 -12.39
N ALA A 448 5.03 -5.14 -12.96
CA ALA A 448 5.25 -4.72 -14.34
C ALA A 448 4.51 -5.60 -15.35
N GLU A 449 4.41 -6.93 -15.10
CA GLU A 449 3.58 -7.82 -15.92
C GLU A 449 2.10 -7.45 -15.85
N LEU A 450 1.57 -7.09 -14.68
CA LEU A 450 0.18 -6.61 -14.55
C LEU A 450 -0.05 -5.32 -15.34
N LEU A 451 0.89 -4.37 -15.32
CA LEU A 451 0.82 -3.16 -16.15
C LEU A 451 0.80 -3.50 -17.63
N TYR A 452 1.71 -4.37 -18.08
CA TYR A 452 1.78 -4.76 -19.49
C TYR A 452 0.51 -5.50 -19.94
N ARG A 453 -0.06 -6.36 -19.09
CA ARG A 453 -1.32 -7.07 -19.38
C ARG A 453 -2.52 -6.10 -19.49
N ALA A 454 -2.53 -5.05 -18.67
CA ALA A 454 -3.57 -4.03 -18.73
C ALA A 454 -3.47 -3.18 -20.01
N HIS A 455 -2.26 -2.77 -20.38
CA HIS A 455 -1.99 -1.89 -21.52
C HIS A 455 -0.67 -2.27 -22.22
N PRO A 456 -0.67 -3.31 -23.09
CA PRO A 456 0.54 -3.70 -23.81
C PRO A 456 1.10 -2.54 -24.65
N SER A 457 2.34 -2.15 -24.39
CA SER A 457 3.00 -1.06 -25.14
C SER A 457 4.52 -1.19 -25.14
N GLN A 458 5.15 -0.69 -26.21
CA GLN A 458 6.62 -0.60 -26.30
C GLN A 458 7.17 0.30 -25.19
N LEU A 459 6.46 1.37 -24.84
CA LEU A 459 6.87 2.28 -23.77
C LEU A 459 7.09 1.56 -22.43
N LEU A 460 6.21 0.64 -22.05
CA LEU A 460 6.36 -0.16 -20.83
C LEU A 460 7.54 -1.13 -20.93
N LEU A 461 7.74 -1.75 -22.12
CA LEU A 461 8.88 -2.64 -22.35
C LEU A 461 10.20 -1.89 -22.21
N ASP A 462 10.29 -0.69 -22.76
CA ASP A 462 11.47 0.17 -22.66
C ASP A 462 11.68 0.68 -21.23
N LYS A 463 10.58 1.02 -20.54
CA LYS A 463 10.61 1.56 -19.18
C LYS A 463 11.10 0.55 -18.15
N TYR A 464 10.61 -0.69 -18.20
CA TYR A 464 10.86 -1.67 -17.16
C TYR A 464 11.75 -2.84 -17.57
N GLY A 465 11.99 -3.05 -18.86
CA GLY A 465 12.63 -4.25 -19.36
C GLY A 465 14.04 -4.49 -18.82
N GLU A 466 14.90 -3.45 -18.75
CA GLU A 466 16.23 -3.58 -18.17
C GLU A 466 16.19 -3.83 -16.68
N LEU A 467 15.28 -3.16 -15.96
CA LEU A 467 15.10 -3.33 -14.53
C LEU A 467 14.64 -4.75 -14.17
N ILE A 468 13.77 -5.34 -15.00
CA ILE A 468 13.33 -6.73 -14.91
C ILE A 468 14.52 -7.68 -15.16
N ASP A 469 15.31 -7.43 -16.19
CA ASP A 469 16.50 -8.24 -16.50
C ASP A 469 17.47 -8.27 -15.31
N GLN A 470 17.78 -7.11 -14.72
CA GLN A 470 18.68 -7.01 -13.57
C GLN A 470 18.10 -7.61 -12.29
N THR A 471 16.78 -7.49 -12.08
CA THR A 471 16.08 -8.17 -10.97
C THR A 471 16.19 -9.69 -11.09
N ALA A 472 16.01 -10.22 -12.30
CA ALA A 472 16.13 -11.65 -12.58
C ALA A 472 17.60 -12.14 -12.53
N ASP A 473 18.58 -11.31 -12.91
CA ASP A 473 20.00 -11.65 -12.74
C ASP A 473 20.36 -11.81 -11.26
N PHE A 474 19.83 -10.96 -10.36
CA PHE A 474 19.98 -11.19 -8.92
C PHE A 474 19.37 -12.52 -8.51
N MET A 475 18.15 -12.82 -8.95
CA MET A 475 17.45 -14.05 -8.59
C MET A 475 18.22 -15.31 -9.05
N TYR A 476 18.87 -15.23 -10.21
CA TYR A 476 19.74 -16.30 -10.69
C TYR A 476 20.99 -16.43 -9.82
N SER A 477 21.69 -15.35 -9.52
CA SER A 477 22.95 -15.39 -8.74
C SER A 477 22.71 -15.76 -7.26
N PHE A 478 21.53 -15.50 -6.72
CA PHE A 478 21.16 -15.90 -5.35
C PHE A 478 20.90 -17.40 -5.23
N ALA A 479 20.31 -18.01 -6.26
CA ALA A 479 20.05 -19.45 -6.28
C ALA A 479 21.37 -20.24 -6.31
N THR A 480 21.52 -21.16 -5.36
CA THR A 480 22.74 -21.96 -5.22
C THR A 480 22.58 -23.33 -5.90
N TYR A 481 23.52 -23.70 -6.77
CA TYR A 481 23.47 -25.01 -7.40
C TYR A 481 23.95 -26.11 -6.45
N ASP A 482 23.07 -27.05 -6.16
CA ASP A 482 23.34 -28.28 -5.39
C ASP A 482 23.80 -29.41 -6.36
N GLN A 483 25.12 -29.58 -6.46
CA GLN A 483 25.71 -30.57 -7.37
C GLN A 483 25.31 -32.01 -7.03
N THR A 484 25.06 -32.32 -5.76
CA THR A 484 24.72 -33.67 -5.30
C THR A 484 23.37 -34.11 -5.83
N ASN A 485 22.41 -33.19 -5.85
CA ASN A 485 21.04 -33.50 -6.26
C ASN A 485 20.69 -32.92 -7.64
N ASP A 486 21.63 -32.31 -8.37
CA ASP A 486 21.48 -31.70 -9.68
C ASP A 486 20.30 -30.68 -9.71
N ARG A 487 20.26 -29.79 -8.75
CA ARG A 487 19.17 -28.81 -8.60
C ARG A 487 19.65 -27.48 -8.06
N TYR A 488 18.85 -26.42 -8.26
CA TYR A 488 19.04 -25.13 -7.59
C TYR A 488 18.24 -25.06 -6.29
N ILE A 489 18.86 -24.52 -5.25
CA ILE A 489 18.26 -24.29 -3.94
C ILE A 489 18.27 -22.79 -3.58
N LEU A 490 17.28 -22.34 -2.83
CA LEU A 490 17.25 -21.02 -2.19
C LEU A 490 17.62 -21.21 -0.72
N LYS A 491 18.75 -20.67 -0.27
CA LYS A 491 19.23 -20.79 1.12
C LYS A 491 19.70 -19.43 1.67
N GLY A 492 19.94 -19.33 2.96
CA GLY A 492 20.40 -18.10 3.59
C GLY A 492 19.35 -17.00 3.50
N CYS A 493 18.07 -17.34 3.68
CA CYS A 493 16.93 -16.44 3.60
C CYS A 493 15.94 -16.68 4.74
N ILE A 494 15.17 -15.65 5.04
CA ILE A 494 13.95 -15.77 5.83
C ILE A 494 12.78 -15.77 4.83
N PRO A 495 11.86 -16.73 4.90
CA PRO A 495 10.67 -16.76 4.03
C PRO A 495 9.66 -15.69 4.45
N ALA A 496 8.58 -15.56 3.66
CA ALA A 496 7.44 -14.72 4.02
C ALA A 496 6.88 -15.08 5.41
N GLN A 497 6.97 -16.34 5.82
CA GLN A 497 6.76 -16.76 7.21
C GLN A 497 7.97 -16.38 8.07
N GLU A 498 7.96 -15.22 8.68
CA GLU A 498 9.13 -14.56 9.30
C GLU A 498 9.65 -15.24 10.59
N THR A 499 9.05 -16.32 11.04
CA THR A 499 9.44 -17.05 12.25
C THR A 499 10.64 -17.99 12.07
N LEU A 500 11.05 -18.26 10.83
CA LEU A 500 12.22 -19.07 10.49
C LEU A 500 13.51 -18.23 10.47
N LYS A 501 14.68 -18.89 10.62
CA LYS A 501 15.99 -18.22 10.68
C LYS A 501 16.78 -18.42 9.40
N ALA A 502 17.40 -17.35 8.89
CA ALA A 502 18.17 -17.38 7.65
C ALA A 502 19.31 -18.43 7.65
N GLU A 503 19.96 -18.64 8.80
CA GLU A 503 21.11 -19.54 8.92
C GLU A 503 20.78 -21.02 8.62
N VAL A 504 19.52 -21.41 8.82
CA VAL A 504 19.11 -22.83 8.70
C VAL A 504 18.00 -23.04 7.67
N THR A 505 17.45 -21.99 7.11
CA THR A 505 16.32 -22.08 6.18
C THR A 505 16.82 -22.26 4.74
N TYR A 506 16.28 -23.27 4.06
CA TYR A 506 16.42 -23.41 2.62
C TYR A 506 15.13 -23.97 1.99
N ASN A 507 14.93 -23.61 0.73
CA ASN A 507 13.80 -24.01 -0.10
C ASN A 507 12.41 -23.77 0.52
N PRO A 508 12.06 -22.55 0.90
CA PRO A 508 10.69 -22.24 1.27
C PRO A 508 9.78 -22.28 0.02
N PRO A 509 8.57 -22.89 0.12
CA PRO A 509 7.75 -23.22 -1.04
C PRO A 509 7.20 -22.01 -1.81
N PHE A 510 6.81 -20.95 -1.13
CA PHE A 510 6.32 -19.75 -1.79
C PHE A 510 7.42 -19.06 -2.61
N GLU A 511 8.58 -18.91 -2.03
CA GLU A 511 9.75 -18.30 -2.68
C GLU A 511 10.24 -19.13 -3.87
N LEU A 512 10.29 -20.47 -3.77
CA LEU A 512 10.59 -21.35 -4.90
C LEU A 512 9.60 -21.12 -6.06
N SER A 513 8.30 -21.17 -5.77
CA SER A 513 7.25 -20.92 -6.78
C SER A 513 7.33 -19.52 -7.36
N TYR A 514 7.70 -18.53 -6.57
CA TYR A 514 7.83 -17.15 -7.04
C TYR A 514 9.06 -16.96 -7.94
N TRP A 515 10.20 -17.59 -7.60
CA TRP A 515 11.37 -17.65 -8.48
C TRP A 515 11.02 -18.28 -9.83
N HIS A 516 10.36 -19.43 -9.79
CA HIS A 516 9.91 -20.12 -11.00
C HIS A 516 9.03 -19.21 -11.87
N TYR A 517 8.02 -18.59 -11.31
CA TYR A 517 7.11 -17.69 -12.03
C TYR A 517 7.82 -16.46 -12.60
N ALA A 518 8.55 -15.73 -11.77
CA ALA A 518 9.11 -14.45 -12.14
C ALA A 518 10.23 -14.56 -13.19
N ILE A 519 11.08 -15.60 -13.10
CA ILE A 519 12.11 -15.85 -14.13
C ILE A 519 11.47 -16.16 -15.48
N GLN A 520 10.37 -16.92 -15.52
CA GLN A 520 9.63 -17.15 -16.76
C GLN A 520 9.02 -15.87 -17.33
N VAL A 521 8.45 -14.99 -16.47
CA VAL A 521 7.96 -13.69 -16.88
C VAL A 521 9.10 -12.82 -17.44
N ALA A 522 10.26 -12.79 -16.78
CA ALA A 522 11.43 -12.07 -17.27
C ALA A 522 11.87 -12.56 -18.66
N GLN A 523 11.84 -13.87 -18.92
CA GLN A 523 12.10 -14.41 -20.26
C GLN A 523 11.07 -13.93 -21.30
N LYS A 524 9.77 -13.95 -20.95
CA LYS A 524 8.72 -13.42 -21.84
C LYS A 524 8.93 -11.94 -22.15
N TRP A 525 9.40 -11.15 -21.18
CA TRP A 525 9.72 -9.74 -21.39
C TRP A 525 10.88 -9.53 -22.34
N ARG A 526 11.91 -10.41 -22.29
CA ARG A 526 13.01 -10.39 -23.28
C ARG A 526 12.49 -10.70 -24.68
N GLU A 527 11.67 -11.73 -24.84
CA GLU A 527 11.05 -12.11 -26.13
C GLU A 527 10.20 -10.95 -26.69
N ARG A 528 9.37 -10.30 -25.86
CA ARG A 528 8.57 -9.12 -26.27
C ARG A 528 9.45 -7.95 -26.75
N ARG A 529 10.66 -7.83 -26.22
CA ARG A 529 11.67 -6.83 -26.61
C ARG A 529 12.51 -7.27 -27.79
N GLY A 530 12.26 -8.43 -28.39
CA GLY A 530 13.05 -9.00 -29.50
C GLY A 530 14.43 -9.49 -29.05
N LEU A 531 14.66 -9.73 -27.77
CA LEU A 531 15.92 -10.23 -27.21
C LEU A 531 15.89 -11.75 -27.05
N PRO A 532 17.04 -12.44 -27.22
CA PRO A 532 17.10 -13.88 -26.98
C PRO A 532 16.87 -14.19 -25.51
N ARG A 533 16.29 -15.35 -25.24
CA ARG A 533 16.22 -15.92 -23.88
C ARG A 533 17.62 -16.09 -23.31
N LYS A 534 17.77 -15.95 -21.99
CA LYS A 534 19.02 -16.29 -21.30
C LYS A 534 18.98 -17.78 -20.90
N GLU A 535 19.80 -18.61 -21.53
CA GLU A 535 19.86 -20.04 -21.27
C GLU A 535 20.03 -20.38 -19.77
N LYS A 536 20.88 -19.63 -19.07
CA LYS A 536 21.11 -19.83 -17.64
C LYS A 536 19.82 -19.70 -16.79
N TRP A 537 18.88 -18.84 -17.22
CA TRP A 537 17.60 -18.69 -16.53
C TRP A 537 16.64 -19.85 -16.84
N ASP A 538 16.68 -20.39 -18.05
CA ASP A 538 15.89 -21.55 -18.42
C ASP A 538 16.36 -22.80 -17.66
N VAL A 539 17.69 -22.98 -17.53
CA VAL A 539 18.29 -24.05 -16.71
C VAL A 539 17.91 -23.90 -15.22
N LEU A 540 17.91 -22.65 -14.69
CA LEU A 540 17.44 -22.40 -13.32
C LEU A 540 15.98 -22.85 -13.14
N VAL A 541 15.07 -22.43 -14.02
CA VAL A 541 13.65 -22.79 -13.95
C VAL A 541 13.43 -24.29 -14.07
N GLU A 542 14.22 -24.98 -14.95
CA GLU A 542 14.12 -26.42 -15.14
C GLU A 542 14.55 -27.21 -13.90
N LYS A 543 15.68 -26.78 -13.28
CA LYS A 543 16.34 -27.47 -12.17
C LYS A 543 16.02 -26.88 -10.79
N LEU A 544 15.06 -25.98 -10.67
CA LEU A 544 14.67 -25.46 -9.38
C LEU A 544 14.09 -26.57 -8.50
N SER A 545 14.45 -26.59 -7.22
CA SER A 545 13.99 -27.61 -6.28
C SER A 545 12.47 -27.77 -6.28
N PRO A 546 11.95 -29.01 -6.20
CA PRO A 546 10.52 -29.24 -5.96
C PRO A 546 10.13 -28.71 -4.57
N LEU A 547 8.83 -28.47 -4.36
CA LEU A 547 8.32 -28.15 -3.04
C LEU A 547 8.35 -29.39 -2.15
N ALA A 548 8.98 -29.27 -0.96
CA ALA A 548 9.09 -30.37 -0.02
C ALA A 548 7.75 -30.63 0.70
N ALA A 549 7.38 -31.90 0.81
CA ALA A 549 6.22 -32.36 1.55
C ALA A 549 6.61 -33.48 2.55
N ASN A 550 5.81 -33.62 3.62
CA ASN A 550 5.98 -34.72 4.57
C ASN A 550 5.29 -36.03 4.13
N ALA A 551 5.39 -37.06 4.93
CA ALA A 551 4.76 -38.37 4.67
C ALA A 551 3.22 -38.33 4.64
N ASP A 552 2.61 -37.35 5.28
CA ASP A 552 1.16 -37.12 5.31
C ASP A 552 0.65 -36.30 4.09
N SER A 553 1.50 -36.08 3.09
CA SER A 553 1.22 -35.26 1.89
C SER A 553 0.84 -33.82 2.24
N LEU A 554 1.59 -33.20 3.14
CA LEU A 554 1.48 -31.78 3.50
C LEU A 554 2.77 -31.06 3.13
N TYR A 555 2.69 -29.93 2.45
CA TYR A 555 3.85 -29.09 2.15
C TYR A 555 4.47 -28.52 3.42
N LEU A 556 5.80 -28.55 3.52
CA LEU A 556 6.55 -28.00 4.63
C LEU A 556 6.66 -26.47 4.53
N ALA A 557 6.87 -25.79 5.66
CA ALA A 557 7.18 -24.36 5.69
C ALA A 557 8.49 -23.99 4.97
N ALA A 558 9.44 -24.92 4.98
CA ALA A 558 10.67 -24.95 4.19
C ALA A 558 11.16 -26.41 4.13
N GLU A 559 11.96 -26.78 3.13
CA GLU A 559 12.54 -28.13 3.05
C GLU A 559 13.36 -28.44 4.31
N SER A 560 14.03 -27.44 4.88
CA SER A 560 14.78 -27.54 6.13
C SER A 560 13.91 -27.67 7.39
N ALA A 561 12.60 -27.39 7.31
CA ALA A 561 11.69 -27.39 8.45
C ALA A 561 10.86 -28.69 8.50
N VAL A 562 11.54 -29.84 8.65
CA VAL A 562 10.91 -31.17 8.61
C VAL A 562 9.84 -31.36 9.70
N GLU A 563 9.98 -30.66 10.84
CA GLU A 563 9.03 -30.68 11.97
C GLU A 563 7.94 -29.57 11.84
N THR A 564 7.60 -29.15 10.62
CA THR A 564 6.68 -28.02 10.37
C THR A 564 5.40 -28.11 11.20
N TYR A 565 4.78 -29.27 11.25
CA TYR A 565 3.47 -29.44 11.88
C TYR A 565 3.53 -29.77 13.39
N GLN A 566 4.72 -29.92 13.95
CA GLN A 566 5.02 -30.09 15.36
C GLN A 566 5.61 -28.82 16.00
N ASP A 567 6.13 -27.89 15.20
CA ASP A 567 6.73 -26.64 15.66
C ASP A 567 5.74 -25.46 15.47
N ILE A 568 5.28 -24.86 16.56
CA ILE A 568 4.37 -23.73 16.56
C ILE A 568 4.94 -22.51 15.80
N ARG A 569 6.24 -22.39 15.65
CA ARG A 569 6.88 -21.34 14.83
C ARG A 569 6.57 -21.52 13.36
N CYS A 570 6.43 -22.77 12.89
CA CYS A 570 6.11 -23.10 11.51
C CYS A 570 4.60 -23.09 11.22
N THR A 571 3.75 -22.97 12.24
CA THR A 571 2.27 -22.95 12.13
C THR A 571 1.67 -21.70 12.71
N SER A 572 2.47 -20.65 12.81
CA SER A 572 2.09 -19.29 13.22
C SER A 572 2.58 -18.28 12.20
N ASP A 573 2.19 -17.00 12.35
CA ASP A 573 2.49 -15.92 11.42
C ASP A 573 1.81 -16.19 10.06
N HIS A 574 2.46 -15.91 8.94
CA HIS A 574 1.90 -16.11 7.61
C HIS A 574 1.91 -17.58 7.18
N MET A 575 0.79 -18.09 6.67
CA MET A 575 0.71 -19.39 6.02
C MET A 575 1.23 -19.32 4.58
N ALA A 576 2.46 -18.86 4.42
CA ALA A 576 3.08 -18.49 3.14
C ALA A 576 3.05 -19.59 2.07
N VAL A 577 3.02 -20.86 2.47
CA VAL A 577 2.90 -22.02 1.58
C VAL A 577 1.68 -21.91 0.66
N LEU A 578 0.56 -21.34 1.12
CA LEU A 578 -0.65 -21.16 0.33
C LEU A 578 -0.46 -20.14 -0.80
N GLY A 579 0.49 -19.21 -0.66
CA GLY A 579 0.85 -18.24 -1.69
C GLY A 579 1.40 -18.91 -2.97
N ALA A 580 1.97 -20.09 -2.86
CA ALA A 580 2.50 -20.85 -4.00
C ALA A 580 1.42 -21.22 -5.04
N LEU A 581 0.14 -21.31 -4.66
CA LEU A 581 -1.01 -21.51 -5.56
C LEU A 581 -2.10 -20.45 -5.40
N GLY A 582 -1.98 -19.51 -4.51
CA GLY A 582 -2.95 -18.43 -4.33
C GLY A 582 -2.56 -17.18 -5.11
N ILE A 583 -1.51 -16.53 -4.64
CA ILE A 583 -0.90 -15.34 -5.25
C ILE A 583 -0.35 -15.69 -6.63
N LEU A 584 0.31 -16.83 -6.74
CA LEU A 584 0.95 -17.31 -7.95
C LEU A 584 0.02 -18.24 -8.75
N PRO A 585 0.18 -18.26 -10.08
CA PRO A 585 -0.54 -19.21 -10.92
C PRO A 585 -0.06 -20.64 -10.68
N ASP A 586 -0.87 -21.59 -11.15
CA ASP A 586 -0.50 -22.99 -11.22
C ASP A 586 0.81 -23.18 -11.99
N ASN A 587 1.69 -24.01 -11.45
CA ASN A 587 2.99 -24.29 -12.06
C ASN A 587 3.43 -25.73 -11.74
N LYS A 588 4.47 -26.21 -12.44
CA LYS A 588 4.98 -27.60 -12.32
C LYS A 588 5.51 -27.99 -10.93
N LEU A 589 5.78 -27.00 -10.05
CA LEU A 589 6.30 -27.26 -8.70
C LEU A 589 5.18 -27.61 -7.71
N VAL A 590 3.92 -27.26 -8.02
CA VAL A 590 2.78 -27.41 -7.12
C VAL A 590 1.93 -28.62 -7.51
N ASP A 591 1.87 -29.63 -6.64
CA ASP A 591 0.84 -30.66 -6.71
C ASP A 591 -0.43 -30.17 -6.00
N LYS A 592 -1.53 -30.09 -6.75
CA LYS A 592 -2.80 -29.58 -6.22
C LYS A 592 -3.44 -30.49 -5.17
N ASN A 593 -3.17 -31.78 -5.17
CA ASN A 593 -3.67 -32.67 -4.14
C ASN A 593 -2.94 -32.43 -2.82
N ILE A 594 -1.61 -32.30 -2.86
CA ILE A 594 -0.81 -31.94 -1.68
C ILE A 594 -1.21 -30.55 -1.18
N MET A 595 -1.41 -29.59 -2.09
CA MET A 595 -1.86 -28.24 -1.71
C MET A 595 -3.27 -28.26 -1.08
N ARG A 596 -4.18 -29.12 -1.56
CA ARG A 596 -5.52 -29.32 -0.96
C ARG A 596 -5.38 -29.84 0.46
N HIS A 597 -4.61 -30.89 0.68
CA HIS A 597 -4.37 -31.43 2.01
C HIS A 597 -3.75 -30.38 2.95
N THR A 598 -2.77 -29.62 2.44
CA THR A 598 -2.11 -28.54 3.18
C THR A 598 -3.11 -27.43 3.53
N PHE A 599 -3.93 -27.01 2.58
CA PHE A 599 -4.99 -26.01 2.80
C PHE A 599 -5.99 -26.47 3.87
N ASP A 600 -6.49 -27.69 3.78
CA ASP A 600 -7.45 -28.23 4.74
C ASP A 600 -6.86 -28.32 6.15
N TRP A 601 -5.56 -28.70 6.23
CA TRP A 601 -4.85 -28.69 7.50
C TRP A 601 -4.71 -27.28 8.08
N VAL A 602 -4.33 -26.30 7.26
CA VAL A 602 -4.18 -24.88 7.65
C VAL A 602 -5.50 -24.34 8.17
N ILE A 603 -6.60 -24.50 7.44
CA ILE A 603 -7.92 -24.01 7.86
C ILE A 603 -8.28 -24.53 9.24
N LYS A 604 -7.96 -25.79 9.54
CA LYS A 604 -8.34 -26.46 10.80
C LYS A 604 -7.41 -26.15 11.97
N ASN A 605 -6.10 -25.99 11.71
CA ASN A 605 -5.10 -26.09 12.78
C ASN A 605 -4.19 -24.86 12.91
N TRP A 606 -4.22 -23.90 11.95
CA TRP A 606 -3.31 -22.74 11.98
C TRP A 606 -3.57 -21.85 13.21
N ASN A 607 -2.52 -21.20 13.71
CA ASN A 607 -2.64 -20.24 14.81
C ASN A 607 -3.19 -18.89 14.30
N TRP A 608 -4.48 -18.82 14.02
CA TRP A 608 -5.16 -17.65 13.46
C TRP A 608 -5.02 -16.36 14.29
N ASN A 609 -4.74 -16.48 15.61
CA ASN A 609 -4.50 -15.32 16.47
C ASN A 609 -3.17 -14.60 16.19
N LYS A 610 -2.27 -15.21 15.42
CA LYS A 610 -0.96 -14.69 15.06
C LYS A 610 -0.85 -14.35 13.56
N THR A 611 -1.97 -14.26 12.87
CA THR A 611 -2.04 -13.90 11.45
C THR A 611 -2.12 -12.39 11.23
N TRP A 612 -1.99 -11.99 9.95
CA TRP A 612 -2.04 -10.61 9.51
C TRP A 612 -3.20 -10.39 8.52
N GLY A 613 -3.59 -9.16 8.31
CA GLY A 613 -4.78 -8.84 7.50
C GLY A 613 -4.77 -9.42 6.09
N TRP A 614 -3.63 -9.55 5.44
CA TRP A 614 -3.51 -10.12 4.09
C TRP A 614 -3.52 -11.65 4.03
N ASP A 615 -3.33 -12.35 5.15
CA ASP A 615 -3.36 -13.80 5.21
C ASP A 615 -4.73 -14.38 4.82
N PHE A 616 -5.80 -13.67 5.18
CA PHE A 616 -7.18 -14.06 4.81
C PHE A 616 -7.40 -13.98 3.29
N SER A 617 -6.83 -12.96 2.67
CA SER A 617 -6.82 -12.80 1.21
C SER A 617 -6.02 -13.89 0.53
N MET A 618 -4.81 -14.20 0.99
CA MET A 618 -3.98 -15.30 0.46
C MET A 618 -4.69 -16.65 0.58
N THR A 619 -5.31 -16.91 1.72
CA THR A 619 -6.09 -18.13 1.97
C THR A 619 -7.27 -18.23 0.98
N ALA A 620 -8.01 -17.15 0.78
CA ALA A 620 -9.14 -17.12 -0.16
C ALA A 620 -8.68 -17.26 -1.63
N MET A 621 -7.53 -16.72 -2.01
CA MET A 621 -6.94 -16.92 -3.34
C MET A 621 -6.61 -18.40 -3.57
N CYS A 622 -5.99 -19.06 -2.58
CA CYS A 622 -5.66 -20.49 -2.66
C CYS A 622 -6.95 -21.33 -2.79
N ALA A 623 -7.95 -21.07 -1.94
CA ALA A 623 -9.26 -21.73 -2.02
C ALA A 623 -9.90 -21.58 -3.42
N THR A 624 -9.87 -20.36 -3.98
CA THR A 624 -10.40 -20.05 -5.31
C THR A 624 -9.72 -20.88 -6.40
N ARG A 625 -8.39 -20.97 -6.40
CA ARG A 625 -7.62 -21.75 -7.39
C ARG A 625 -7.76 -23.26 -7.16
N LEU A 626 -8.04 -23.70 -5.95
CA LEU A 626 -8.40 -25.08 -5.65
C LEU A 626 -9.86 -25.43 -6.02
N GLY A 627 -10.67 -24.44 -6.44
CA GLY A 627 -12.05 -24.61 -6.85
C GLY A 627 -13.04 -24.76 -5.69
N ASP A 628 -12.75 -24.14 -4.55
CA ASP A 628 -13.56 -24.14 -3.33
C ASP A 628 -14.06 -22.72 -3.01
N PRO A 629 -15.13 -22.26 -3.68
CA PRO A 629 -15.62 -20.90 -3.53
C PRO A 629 -16.24 -20.62 -2.15
N GLU A 630 -16.81 -21.63 -1.48
CA GLU A 630 -17.34 -21.44 -0.12
C GLU A 630 -16.21 -21.20 0.88
N ALA A 631 -15.12 -21.97 0.80
CA ALA A 631 -13.93 -21.73 1.62
C ALA A 631 -13.29 -20.36 1.32
N ALA A 632 -13.34 -19.91 0.06
CA ALA A 632 -12.82 -18.58 -0.31
C ALA A 632 -13.61 -17.44 0.37
N VAL A 633 -14.94 -17.48 0.33
CA VAL A 633 -15.79 -16.49 1.02
C VAL A 633 -15.60 -16.57 2.53
N ASN A 634 -15.55 -17.78 3.10
CA ASN A 634 -15.35 -17.98 4.53
C ASN A 634 -13.99 -17.45 5.00
N ALA A 635 -12.93 -17.61 4.21
CA ALA A 635 -11.61 -17.07 4.54
C ALA A 635 -11.63 -15.53 4.60
N LEU A 636 -12.23 -14.84 3.60
CA LEU A 636 -12.35 -13.38 3.59
C LEU A 636 -13.13 -12.82 4.78
N LEU A 637 -14.06 -13.58 5.32
CA LEU A 637 -14.95 -13.15 6.41
C LEU A 637 -14.71 -13.88 7.73
N LEU A 638 -13.57 -14.58 7.85
CA LEU A 638 -13.21 -15.29 9.07
C LEU A 638 -13.19 -14.32 10.26
N PRO A 639 -13.92 -14.60 11.36
CA PRO A 639 -14.07 -13.68 12.49
C PRO A 639 -12.82 -13.69 13.38
N GLN A 640 -11.76 -13.06 12.89
CA GLN A 640 -10.50 -12.86 13.61
C GLN A 640 -10.24 -11.37 13.82
N ARG A 641 -9.53 -11.02 14.90
CA ARG A 641 -9.17 -9.63 15.20
C ARG A 641 -8.47 -8.95 14.02
N THR A 642 -7.49 -9.59 13.44
CA THR A 642 -6.68 -9.10 12.32
C THR A 642 -7.43 -9.03 10.98
N ASN A 643 -8.67 -9.56 10.95
CA ASN A 643 -9.62 -9.46 9.83
C ASN A 643 -10.78 -8.50 10.11
N THR A 644 -10.64 -7.63 11.11
CA THR A 644 -11.60 -6.56 11.40
C THR A 644 -11.41 -5.41 10.42
N TYR A 645 -12.52 -4.83 9.95
CA TYR A 645 -12.54 -3.61 9.15
C TYR A 645 -13.31 -2.53 9.88
N LEU A 646 -12.62 -1.42 10.17
CA LEU A 646 -13.19 -0.28 10.91
C LEU A 646 -14.34 0.38 10.13
N VAL A 647 -15.03 1.34 10.76
CA VAL A 647 -16.10 2.12 10.10
C VAL A 647 -15.57 2.83 8.86
N SER A 648 -14.36 3.37 8.93
CA SER A 648 -13.64 3.98 7.80
C SER A 648 -13.30 3.02 6.66
N GLY A 649 -13.38 1.69 6.90
CA GLY A 649 -12.97 0.65 5.96
C GLY A 649 -11.55 0.15 6.12
N HIS A 650 -10.73 0.76 6.95
CA HIS A 650 -9.37 0.28 7.19
C HIS A 650 -9.38 -1.12 7.83
N ASN A 651 -8.55 -2.01 7.30
CA ASN A 651 -8.23 -3.26 8.00
C ASN A 651 -7.46 -2.92 9.27
N TYR A 652 -7.83 -3.56 10.39
CA TYR A 652 -7.23 -3.39 11.71
C TYR A 652 -6.39 -4.60 12.07
N GLN A 653 -5.12 -4.40 12.37
CA GLN A 653 -4.20 -5.48 12.76
C GLN A 653 -4.14 -5.66 14.27
N ASP A 654 -3.70 -4.64 14.99
CA ASP A 654 -3.54 -4.62 16.44
C ASP A 654 -3.48 -3.17 16.98
N ASP A 655 -3.27 -3.01 18.28
CA ASP A 655 -3.20 -1.68 18.94
C ASP A 655 -2.00 -0.83 18.48
N ARG A 656 -1.02 -1.42 17.79
CA ARG A 656 0.11 -0.73 17.19
C ARG A 656 -0.17 -0.39 15.71
N LEU A 657 -0.82 -1.31 14.98
CA LEU A 657 -1.19 -1.17 13.57
C LEU A 657 -2.71 -1.16 13.42
N ARG A 658 -3.33 -0.03 13.75
CA ARG A 658 -4.78 0.18 13.69
C ARG A 658 -5.28 0.46 12.28
N VAL A 659 -4.37 0.73 11.35
CA VAL A 659 -4.57 0.81 9.90
C VAL A 659 -3.56 -0.12 9.25
N TYR A 660 -4.04 -1.04 8.40
CA TYR A 660 -3.18 -2.03 7.74
C TYR A 660 -3.63 -2.24 6.29
N LEU A 661 -3.20 -1.34 5.41
CA LEU A 661 -3.63 -1.30 4.01
C LEU A 661 -3.24 -2.52 3.16
N PRO A 662 -2.19 -3.32 3.49
CA PRO A 662 -1.97 -4.61 2.83
C PRO A 662 -3.17 -5.56 2.91
N GLY A 663 -3.94 -5.52 4.00
CA GLY A 663 -5.20 -6.25 4.12
C GLY A 663 -6.27 -5.74 3.15
N ASN A 664 -6.39 -4.41 3.00
CA ASN A 664 -7.33 -3.78 2.08
C ASN A 664 -6.99 -4.10 0.61
N GLY A 665 -5.72 -3.99 0.21
CA GLY A 665 -5.30 -4.28 -1.16
C GLY A 665 -5.34 -5.77 -1.49
N GLY A 666 -5.00 -6.63 -0.52
CA GLY A 666 -5.17 -8.07 -0.62
C GLY A 666 -6.61 -8.46 -0.87
N LEU A 667 -7.56 -7.86 -0.14
CA LEU A 667 -9.00 -8.07 -0.34
C LEU A 667 -9.42 -7.74 -1.78
N LEU A 668 -9.02 -6.58 -2.30
CA LEU A 668 -9.37 -6.18 -3.68
C LEU A 668 -8.77 -7.11 -4.72
N THR A 669 -7.50 -7.49 -4.56
CA THR A 669 -6.83 -8.43 -5.47
C THR A 669 -7.53 -9.79 -5.45
N THR A 670 -7.92 -10.27 -4.28
CA THR A 670 -8.66 -11.52 -4.12
C THR A 670 -10.05 -11.46 -4.78
N VAL A 671 -10.80 -10.38 -4.56
CA VAL A 671 -12.14 -10.24 -5.17
C VAL A 671 -12.04 -10.13 -6.69
N ALA A 672 -11.01 -9.49 -7.24
CA ALA A 672 -10.75 -9.49 -8.67
C ALA A 672 -10.53 -10.93 -9.20
N LEU A 673 -9.68 -11.73 -8.51
CA LEU A 673 -9.49 -13.15 -8.84
C LEU A 673 -10.78 -13.96 -8.73
N MET A 674 -11.56 -13.75 -7.68
CA MET A 674 -12.83 -14.47 -7.45
C MET A 674 -13.90 -14.14 -8.50
N CYS A 675 -13.88 -12.93 -9.07
CA CYS A 675 -14.79 -12.47 -10.12
C CYS A 675 -14.28 -12.85 -11.52
N ALA A 676 -13.12 -12.30 -11.90
CA ALA A 676 -12.58 -12.38 -13.26
C ALA A 676 -11.75 -13.65 -13.51
N GLY A 677 -11.36 -14.38 -12.46
CA GLY A 677 -10.54 -15.58 -12.56
C GLY A 677 -9.09 -15.29 -12.93
N TRP A 678 -8.50 -16.23 -13.66
CA TRP A 678 -7.11 -16.21 -14.09
C TRP A 678 -6.95 -16.78 -15.49
N ASP A 679 -5.76 -16.68 -16.05
CA ASP A 679 -5.46 -17.20 -17.39
C ASP A 679 -5.84 -18.69 -17.51
N GLY A 680 -6.65 -19.01 -18.50
CA GLY A 680 -7.13 -20.38 -18.74
C GLY A 680 -8.35 -20.80 -17.91
N ASN A 681 -8.81 -19.97 -16.97
CA ASN A 681 -10.04 -20.26 -16.24
C ASN A 681 -11.28 -20.09 -17.14
N GLN A 682 -12.19 -21.08 -17.11
CA GLN A 682 -13.43 -21.07 -17.90
C GLN A 682 -14.69 -20.82 -17.04
N ARG A 683 -14.53 -20.73 -15.72
CA ARG A 683 -15.67 -20.54 -14.80
C ARG A 683 -15.95 -19.05 -14.65
N LYS A 684 -17.23 -18.69 -14.68
CA LYS A 684 -17.70 -17.37 -14.29
C LYS A 684 -17.71 -17.30 -12.76
N ASN A 685 -17.22 -16.17 -12.21
CA ASN A 685 -17.15 -15.95 -10.76
C ASN A 685 -16.54 -17.15 -10.01
N PRO A 686 -15.32 -17.62 -10.38
CA PRO A 686 -14.79 -18.91 -9.90
C PRO A 686 -14.61 -18.99 -8.39
N GLY A 687 -14.49 -17.84 -7.70
CA GLY A 687 -14.32 -17.75 -6.26
C GLY A 687 -15.61 -17.54 -5.48
N PHE A 688 -16.78 -17.47 -6.13
CA PHE A 688 -18.05 -17.30 -5.44
C PHE A 688 -18.95 -18.53 -5.59
N PRO A 689 -19.72 -18.90 -4.54
CA PRO A 689 -20.71 -19.95 -4.62
C PRO A 689 -21.73 -19.69 -5.76
N LYS A 690 -22.25 -20.72 -6.38
CA LYS A 690 -23.13 -20.60 -7.57
C LYS A 690 -24.39 -19.79 -7.31
N GLU A 691 -24.88 -19.81 -6.07
CA GLU A 691 -26.08 -19.07 -5.63
C GLU A 691 -25.80 -17.58 -5.38
N TRP A 692 -24.55 -17.13 -5.40
CA TRP A 692 -24.18 -15.74 -5.30
C TRP A 692 -24.26 -15.07 -6.68
N ASP A 693 -25.33 -14.28 -6.92
CA ASP A 693 -25.48 -13.46 -8.14
C ASP A 693 -24.57 -12.23 -8.04
N VAL A 694 -23.24 -12.46 -8.09
CA VAL A 694 -22.23 -11.40 -8.09
C VAL A 694 -22.12 -10.82 -9.50
N ARG A 695 -22.28 -9.51 -9.61
CA ARG A 695 -22.13 -8.76 -10.85
C ARG A 695 -20.93 -7.84 -10.77
N TRP A 696 -20.19 -7.74 -11.86
CA TRP A 696 -19.01 -6.88 -11.93
C TRP A 696 -18.74 -6.38 -13.36
N GLU A 697 -18.03 -5.26 -13.44
CA GLU A 697 -17.55 -4.65 -14.68
C GLU A 697 -16.08 -4.22 -14.49
N GLY A 698 -15.30 -4.18 -15.57
CA GLY A 698 -13.98 -3.56 -15.63
C GLY A 698 -12.87 -4.25 -14.85
N LEU A 699 -13.06 -5.48 -14.37
CA LEU A 699 -11.99 -6.25 -13.73
C LEU A 699 -11.17 -7.03 -14.76
N LEU A 700 -9.87 -7.18 -14.49
CA LEU A 700 -8.95 -7.99 -15.29
C LEU A 700 -8.62 -9.31 -14.58
N PRO A 701 -8.44 -10.42 -15.36
CA PRO A 701 -8.03 -11.69 -14.79
C PRO A 701 -6.57 -11.62 -14.31
N MET A 702 -6.27 -12.38 -13.26
CA MET A 702 -4.89 -12.59 -12.81
C MET A 702 -4.11 -13.50 -13.77
N PRO A 703 -2.78 -13.52 -13.72
CA PRO A 703 -1.96 -14.54 -14.38
C PRO A 703 -2.34 -15.96 -14.02
#